data_86af74a76cfda099142b5b6120d0a90d
#
_entry.id   86af74a76cfda099142b5b6120d0a90d
#
_cell.length_a   1.000
_cell.length_b   1.000
_cell.length_c   1.000
_cell.angle_alpha   90.00
_cell.angle_beta   90.00
_cell.angle_gamma   90.00
#
_symmetry.space_group_name_H-M   'P 1'
#
loop_
_entity.id
_entity.type
_entity.pdbx_description
1 polymer ?
#
loop_
_entity_poly.entity_id
_entity_poly.type
_entity_poly.pdbx_seq_one_letter_code
_entity_poly.pdbx_strand_id
1 'polypeptide(L)'
;MTLSSGLVLFLSLDQPRDHPKRLPPRPVSYTPRVKASARIGLLIVASALAIDVGAQVPSQDRRSSEAALRPAVMGPSGGVSTGHPLTTATAFGILLKGGNAFDAGVAALFAGGVLEQDLYSLGGEALALVYPVRERKVTSIVGQGWAPKAVNVDWYLSRKKTLDGAGLDPAVVPGAVHAALTVLERWGTMSVEDVATPAIEYAERGFPMRPSTARAIREQMKFIAQWPTNKAYWLKPDGSQYQPGETIKLPTLARTLRRMVEAERAAKSRGRAAGIVAARDRFYSGDIARDMVAFLRERGAPFEASDFSEYFARIEEPAKTTYRGYTVYKHGFGSQGPALLQALNILETFDLHAMGYGSADYLHTVTESMKLAYADRDSYYADQSFVKSPAEGLLSKTYAKERAALIDPRHASRSFVAGDPLKYDTAVKEWPYWKANVRDLTTATAPKDADLLASLGRDSGGVSKDTTHIAIVDKDGNIFDVTPSGGWITGAVILGDTGIGMSVRGEQFWLDKTRANQIRPRARPRYTLTPSLVFKGDRPMMAIGTPGGDNQDQTILQAFLSIVEFWGDWYPNLHKALERPRVQTSHFYGSFWPHSAGFNKLAVEGAIPDAVYNELKARGHNVSRLPAFGMSGCATVVMIDPATGNRFAGADPRRDCYAIAY
;
A
#
# COMPACT_ATOMS: atom_id res chain seq x y z
N MET A 1 -32.80 -38.83 56.67
CA MET A 1 -32.66 -40.22 56.19
C MET A 1 -31.46 -40.29 55.32
N THR A 2 -30.39 -40.73 55.88
CA THR A 2 -29.42 -41.76 55.51
C THR A 2 -28.63 -41.46 54.24
N LEU A 3 -27.35 -41.03 54.39
CA LEU A 3 -26.06 -41.76 54.56
C LEU A 3 -25.69 -42.59 53.35
N SER A 4 -24.50 -42.36 52.74
CA SER A 4 -23.19 -42.93 53.05
C SER A 4 -22.14 -42.40 52.06
N SER A 5 -21.11 -41.70 52.39
CA SER A 5 -19.80 -42.11 52.93
C SER A 5 -18.94 -42.93 51.95
N GLY A 6 -17.80 -42.40 51.56
CA GLY A 6 -16.69 -43.11 50.91
C GLY A 6 -15.42 -42.26 50.87
N LEU A 7 -14.72 -42.34 51.96
CA LEU A 7 -13.40 -41.80 52.32
C LEU A 7 -12.27 -42.62 51.67
N VAL A 8 -11.05 -42.06 51.63
CA VAL A 8 -9.69 -42.67 51.67
C VAL A 8 -8.84 -42.15 50.46
N LEU A 9 -7.61 -41.74 50.56
CA LEU A 9 -6.60 -41.52 51.60
C LEU A 9 -5.48 -40.66 51.03
N PHE A 10 -4.89 -39.78 51.82
CA PHE A 10 -3.64 -39.07 51.61
C PHE A 10 -2.45 -40.03 51.70
N LEU A 11 -1.42 -39.79 50.86
CA LEU A 11 -0.04 -40.02 51.27
C LEU A 11 0.86 -38.95 50.66
N SER A 12 1.39 -38.14 51.54
CA SER A 12 2.52 -37.22 51.39
C SER A 12 3.82 -38.00 51.53
N LEU A 13 4.83 -37.71 50.71
CA LEU A 13 6.23 -37.90 51.08
C LEU A 13 7.07 -36.81 50.46
N ASP A 14 7.64 -36.01 51.34
CA ASP A 14 8.68 -35.01 51.15
C ASP A 14 10.06 -35.63 50.89
N GLN A 15 10.89 -34.91 50.20
CA GLN A 15 12.30 -34.51 50.41
C GLN A 15 13.24 -34.78 49.21
N PRO A 16 14.27 -33.95 49.10
CA PRO A 16 14.89 -33.62 47.82
C PRO A 16 16.16 -34.44 47.52
N ARG A 17 16.51 -34.59 46.25
CA ARG A 17 17.80 -35.10 45.84
C ARG A 17 18.50 -34.17 44.89
N ASP A 18 19.67 -33.71 45.27
CA ASP A 18 20.70 -33.01 44.54
C ASP A 18 21.00 -33.62 43.15
N HIS A 19 21.03 -32.79 42.13
CA HIS A 19 21.60 -33.15 40.84
C HIS A 19 22.91 -32.39 40.58
N PRO A 20 23.99 -33.07 40.16
CA PRO A 20 25.28 -32.47 39.93
C PRO A 20 25.27 -31.70 38.58
N LYS A 21 25.99 -30.56 38.59
CA LYS A 21 26.30 -29.71 37.46
C LYS A 21 26.95 -30.50 36.32
N ARG A 22 26.38 -30.48 35.13
CA ARG A 22 27.01 -30.94 33.88
C ARG A 22 27.76 -29.77 33.21
N LEU A 23 29.03 -30.00 32.97
CA LEU A 23 29.94 -29.17 32.17
C LEU A 23 29.64 -29.35 30.68
N PRO A 24 29.89 -28.33 29.82
CA PRO A 24 29.67 -28.43 28.39
C PRO A 24 30.70 -29.32 27.68
N PRO A 25 30.35 -30.02 26.59
CA PRO A 25 31.26 -30.88 25.86
C PRO A 25 32.30 -30.11 25.05
N ARG A 26 33.53 -30.54 25.12
CA ARG A 26 34.67 -30.10 24.29
C ARG A 26 34.56 -30.72 22.88
N PRO A 27 35.04 -30.04 21.82
CA PRO A 27 35.03 -30.60 20.49
C PRO A 27 36.10 -31.71 20.35
N VAL A 28 35.70 -32.84 19.79
CA VAL A 28 36.57 -33.96 19.44
C VAL A 28 37.04 -33.78 18.01
N SER A 29 38.33 -33.59 17.82
CA SER A 29 38.99 -33.64 16.53
C SER A 29 39.33 -35.09 16.17
N TYR A 30 38.83 -35.60 15.05
CA TYR A 30 39.16 -36.92 14.54
C TYR A 30 40.18 -36.81 13.41
N THR A 31 41.39 -37.32 13.66
CA THR A 31 42.41 -37.59 12.63
C THR A 31 42.56 -39.10 12.45
N PRO A 32 42.38 -39.68 11.27
CA PRO A 32 42.64 -41.09 11.06
C PRO A 32 44.12 -41.32 10.74
N ARG A 33 44.79 -42.11 11.58
CA ARG A 33 46.12 -42.69 11.29
C ARG A 33 45.95 -43.95 10.44
N VAL A 34 46.49 -43.92 9.23
CA VAL A 34 46.65 -45.10 8.35
C VAL A 34 47.88 -45.87 8.84
N LYS A 35 47.73 -47.16 9.12
CA LYS A 35 48.85 -48.13 9.23
C LYS A 35 48.81 -49.02 8.00
N ALA A 36 49.91 -49.03 7.29
CA ALA A 36 50.23 -49.94 6.20
C ALA A 36 50.63 -51.32 6.72
N SER A 37 50.14 -52.35 6.13
CA SER A 37 50.85 -53.64 6.05
C SER A 37 50.42 -54.44 4.84
N ALA A 38 51.37 -55.11 4.23
CA ALA A 38 51.52 -55.57 2.89
C ALA A 38 51.07 -57.04 2.62
N ARG A 39 50.84 -57.30 1.31
CA ARG A 39 51.05 -58.56 0.53
C ARG A 39 49.96 -59.63 0.67
N ILE A 40 49.31 -60.03 -0.45
CA ILE A 40 49.71 -61.08 -1.40
C ILE A 40 48.69 -61.11 -2.52
N GLY A 41 49.14 -61.33 -3.75
CA GLY A 41 48.34 -61.25 -4.94
C GLY A 41 47.53 -62.53 -5.24
N LEU A 42 46.49 -62.32 -6.07
CA LEU A 42 45.97 -63.37 -6.98
C LEU A 42 45.40 -62.70 -8.23
N LEU A 43 45.96 -62.98 -9.37
CA LEU A 43 45.43 -62.62 -10.68
C LEU A 43 44.16 -63.45 -10.93
N ILE A 44 43.02 -62.83 -11.12
CA ILE A 44 41.86 -63.37 -11.82
C ILE A 44 41.44 -62.35 -12.87
N VAL A 45 41.69 -62.72 -14.14
CA VAL A 45 41.13 -62.00 -15.29
C VAL A 45 39.63 -62.32 -15.34
N ALA A 46 38.82 -61.40 -14.99
CA ALA A 46 37.40 -61.42 -15.25
C ALA A 46 37.04 -60.17 -16.05
N SER A 47 36.75 -60.38 -17.34
CA SER A 47 36.15 -59.35 -18.19
C SER A 47 34.78 -58.99 -17.62
N ALA A 48 34.70 -57.92 -16.86
CA ALA A 48 33.45 -57.33 -16.42
C ALA A 48 33.09 -56.22 -17.41
N LEU A 49 32.03 -56.38 -18.17
CA LEU A 49 31.31 -55.28 -18.76
C LEU A 49 30.94 -54.34 -17.61
N ALA A 50 31.62 -53.21 -17.50
CA ALA A 50 31.19 -52.11 -16.70
C ALA A 50 29.91 -51.51 -17.36
N ILE A 51 28.75 -51.93 -16.92
CA ILE A 51 27.54 -51.15 -17.10
C ILE A 51 27.74 -49.97 -16.17
N ASP A 52 28.17 -48.86 -16.75
CA ASP A 52 28.16 -47.55 -16.08
C ASP A 52 26.68 -47.13 -15.90
N VAL A 53 26.05 -47.63 -14.83
CA VAL A 53 24.83 -47.07 -14.31
C VAL A 53 25.26 -45.81 -13.55
N GLY A 54 25.70 -44.84 -14.30
CA GLY A 54 25.70 -43.48 -13.85
C GLY A 54 24.27 -43.14 -13.51
N ALA A 55 23.87 -43.31 -12.25
CA ALA A 55 22.73 -42.64 -11.72
C ALA A 55 23.05 -41.13 -11.89
N GLN A 56 22.66 -40.57 -13.03
CA GLN A 56 22.50 -39.14 -13.16
C GLN A 56 21.44 -38.78 -12.14
N VAL A 57 21.88 -38.41 -10.94
CA VAL A 57 21.10 -37.53 -10.09
C VAL A 57 20.73 -36.38 -11.02
N PRO A 58 19.43 -36.19 -11.33
CA PRO A 58 19.04 -35.09 -12.20
C PRO A 58 19.76 -33.87 -11.63
N SER A 59 20.58 -33.22 -12.46
CA SER A 59 21.20 -31.94 -12.05
C SER A 59 20.05 -31.13 -11.53
N GLN A 60 20.03 -30.83 -10.23
CA GLN A 60 19.08 -29.85 -9.70
C GLN A 60 19.26 -28.66 -10.62
N ASP A 61 18.20 -28.38 -11.35
CA ASP A 61 18.15 -27.32 -12.32
C ASP A 61 18.76 -26.09 -11.63
N ARG A 62 20.01 -25.77 -11.96
CA ARG A 62 20.65 -24.58 -11.43
C ARG A 62 19.75 -23.47 -11.89
N ARG A 63 19.02 -22.87 -10.95
CA ARG A 63 18.18 -21.72 -11.25
C ARG A 63 19.01 -20.81 -12.13
N SER A 64 18.66 -20.73 -13.40
CA SER A 64 19.35 -19.84 -14.33
C SER A 64 19.30 -18.44 -13.72
N SER A 65 20.27 -17.58 -14.01
CA SER A 65 20.23 -16.18 -13.61
C SER A 65 18.94 -15.45 -14.06
N GLU A 66 18.15 -16.08 -14.91
CA GLU A 66 16.84 -15.66 -15.41
C GLU A 66 15.66 -16.19 -14.59
N ALA A 67 15.87 -17.05 -13.58
CA ALA A 67 14.77 -17.55 -12.76
C ALA A 67 14.28 -16.45 -11.81
N ALA A 68 12.96 -16.27 -11.69
CA ALA A 68 12.36 -15.40 -10.67
C ALA A 68 12.70 -15.90 -9.26
N LEU A 69 12.77 -14.97 -8.29
CA LEU A 69 13.00 -15.29 -6.88
C LEU A 69 11.88 -16.14 -6.29
N ARG A 70 10.67 -16.03 -6.86
CA ARG A 70 9.48 -16.77 -6.44
C ARG A 70 8.94 -17.63 -7.57
N PRO A 71 8.36 -18.79 -7.26
CA PRO A 71 7.70 -19.62 -8.26
C PRO A 71 6.48 -18.91 -8.84
N ALA A 72 6.02 -19.37 -10.02
CA ALA A 72 4.74 -18.90 -10.55
C ALA A 72 3.59 -19.30 -9.60
N VAL A 73 2.71 -18.35 -9.32
CA VAL A 73 1.52 -18.54 -8.50
C VAL A 73 0.31 -18.38 -9.40
N MET A 74 -0.41 -19.49 -9.65
CA MET A 74 -1.58 -19.51 -10.53
C MET A 74 -2.57 -20.60 -10.12
N GLY A 75 -3.84 -20.38 -10.41
CA GLY A 75 -4.93 -21.29 -10.11
C GLY A 75 -6.18 -20.98 -10.91
N PRO A 76 -7.12 -21.93 -11.02
CA PRO A 76 -8.33 -21.77 -11.82
C PRO A 76 -9.43 -20.96 -11.14
N SER A 77 -9.44 -20.88 -9.81
CA SER A 77 -10.63 -20.42 -9.05
C SER A 77 -10.51 -19.04 -8.48
N GLY A 78 -9.33 -18.57 -8.10
CA GLY A 78 -9.18 -17.25 -7.51
C GLY A 78 -7.74 -16.88 -7.26
N GLY A 79 -7.50 -15.57 -7.00
CA GLY A 79 -6.19 -15.05 -6.67
C GLY A 79 -6.28 -13.92 -5.65
N VAL A 80 -5.30 -13.87 -4.77
CA VAL A 80 -5.12 -12.86 -3.73
C VAL A 80 -3.67 -12.42 -3.73
N SER A 81 -3.42 -11.11 -3.69
CA SER A 81 -2.10 -10.56 -3.46
C SER A 81 -2.20 -9.34 -2.54
N THR A 82 -1.49 -9.36 -1.41
CA THR A 82 -1.54 -8.26 -0.42
C THR A 82 -0.16 -7.92 0.13
N GLY A 83 -0.07 -6.83 0.90
CA GLY A 83 1.17 -6.38 1.53
C GLY A 83 1.67 -7.24 2.70
N HIS A 84 0.88 -8.23 3.16
CA HIS A 84 1.26 -9.03 4.33
C HIS A 84 0.76 -10.48 4.24
N PRO A 85 1.58 -11.50 4.60
CA PRO A 85 1.19 -12.91 4.49
C PRO A 85 -0.10 -13.27 5.24
N LEU A 86 -0.29 -12.77 6.46
CA LEU A 86 -1.51 -13.05 7.24
C LEU A 86 -2.74 -12.34 6.67
N THR A 87 -2.58 -11.15 6.07
CA THR A 87 -3.65 -10.46 5.34
C THR A 87 -4.05 -11.27 4.11
N THR A 88 -3.06 -11.80 3.35
CA THR A 88 -3.31 -12.71 2.22
C THR A 88 -4.04 -13.98 2.66
N ALA A 89 -3.59 -14.60 3.75
CA ALA A 89 -4.22 -15.80 4.31
C ALA A 89 -5.67 -15.54 4.77
N THR A 90 -5.94 -14.36 5.35
CA THR A 90 -7.30 -13.95 5.74
C THR A 90 -8.23 -13.87 4.53
N ALA A 91 -7.83 -13.14 3.49
CA ALA A 91 -8.61 -13.02 2.27
C ALA A 91 -8.87 -14.41 1.63
N PHE A 92 -7.83 -15.21 1.51
CA PHE A 92 -7.92 -16.57 0.99
C PHE A 92 -8.88 -17.44 1.81
N GLY A 93 -8.80 -17.39 3.15
CA GLY A 93 -9.70 -18.10 4.03
C GLY A 93 -11.18 -17.72 3.86
N ILE A 94 -11.48 -16.46 3.57
CA ILE A 94 -12.85 -16.00 3.26
C ILE A 94 -13.33 -16.56 1.92
N LEU A 95 -12.48 -16.54 0.89
CA LEU A 95 -12.82 -17.14 -0.41
C LEU A 95 -13.13 -18.64 -0.28
N LEU A 96 -12.34 -19.39 0.50
CA LEU A 96 -12.56 -20.82 0.76
C LEU A 96 -13.86 -21.09 1.55
N LYS A 97 -14.32 -20.15 2.37
CA LYS A 97 -15.61 -20.22 3.09
C LYS A 97 -16.80 -19.85 2.19
N GLY A 98 -16.58 -19.56 0.92
CA GLY A 98 -17.63 -19.22 -0.05
C GLY A 98 -17.95 -17.72 -0.16
N GLY A 99 -17.20 -16.85 0.52
CA GLY A 99 -17.27 -15.41 0.31
C GLY A 99 -16.77 -15.02 -1.09
N ASN A 100 -17.25 -13.90 -1.60
CA ASN A 100 -16.80 -13.34 -2.87
C ASN A 100 -15.57 -12.42 -2.71
N ALA A 101 -15.08 -11.81 -3.79
CA ALA A 101 -13.94 -10.91 -3.76
C ALA A 101 -14.13 -9.71 -2.82
N PHE A 102 -15.37 -9.23 -2.66
CA PHE A 102 -15.70 -8.09 -1.82
C PHE A 102 -15.69 -8.47 -0.34
N ASP A 103 -16.23 -9.64 0.03
CA ASP A 103 -16.14 -10.18 1.38
C ASP A 103 -14.69 -10.40 1.81
N ALA A 104 -13.92 -11.04 0.92
CA ALA A 104 -12.50 -11.32 1.14
C ALA A 104 -11.67 -10.02 1.25
N GLY A 105 -11.99 -9.03 0.40
CA GLY A 105 -11.35 -7.72 0.40
C GLY A 105 -11.60 -6.93 1.68
N VAL A 106 -12.84 -6.93 2.16
CA VAL A 106 -13.20 -6.27 3.42
C VAL A 106 -12.56 -6.97 4.62
N ALA A 107 -12.55 -8.30 4.63
CA ALA A 107 -11.86 -9.05 5.69
C ALA A 107 -10.35 -8.79 5.71
N ALA A 108 -9.71 -8.75 4.54
CA ALA A 108 -8.31 -8.38 4.39
C ALA A 108 -8.04 -6.95 4.88
N LEU A 109 -8.96 -6.01 4.58
CA LEU A 109 -8.84 -4.62 5.01
C LEU A 109 -8.98 -4.50 6.55
N PHE A 110 -9.87 -5.23 7.18
CA PHE A 110 -9.94 -5.27 8.65
C PHE A 110 -8.71 -5.93 9.26
N ALA A 111 -8.27 -7.09 8.74
CA ALA A 111 -7.10 -7.81 9.25
C ALA A 111 -5.81 -6.98 9.11
N GLY A 112 -5.55 -6.40 7.95
CA GLY A 112 -4.38 -5.57 7.71
C GLY A 112 -4.38 -4.31 8.60
N GLY A 113 -5.55 -3.69 8.86
CA GLY A 113 -5.69 -2.58 9.81
C GLY A 113 -5.31 -2.94 11.26
N VAL A 114 -5.20 -4.23 11.58
CA VAL A 114 -4.65 -4.76 12.83
C VAL A 114 -3.16 -5.09 12.67
N LEU A 115 -2.79 -5.77 11.59
CA LEU A 115 -1.48 -6.40 11.38
C LEU A 115 -0.40 -5.44 10.84
N GLU A 116 -0.80 -4.38 10.13
CA GLU A 116 0.09 -3.54 9.30
C GLU A 116 0.05 -2.06 9.74
N GLN A 117 -0.03 -1.77 11.04
CA GLN A 117 -0.24 -0.39 11.53
C GLN A 117 0.96 0.55 11.36
N ASP A 118 2.10 0.06 10.92
CA ASP A 118 3.17 0.87 10.33
C ASP A 118 2.84 1.37 8.92
N LEU A 119 1.87 0.73 8.23
CA LEU A 119 1.43 1.04 6.87
C LEU A 119 0.04 1.67 6.81
N TYR A 120 -0.90 1.21 7.65
CA TYR A 120 -2.23 1.81 7.85
C TYR A 120 -2.93 1.22 9.08
N SER A 121 -3.95 1.93 9.57
CA SER A 121 -4.88 1.42 10.58
C SER A 121 -6.34 1.66 10.18
N LEU A 122 -7.28 1.15 10.97
CA LEU A 122 -8.72 1.40 10.74
C LEU A 122 -9.12 2.88 10.93
N GLY A 123 -8.26 3.69 11.55
CA GLY A 123 -8.41 5.13 11.61
C GLY A 123 -7.89 5.89 10.37
N GLY A 124 -7.37 5.17 9.39
CA GLY A 124 -6.87 5.70 8.12
C GLY A 124 -7.93 5.77 7.01
N GLU A 125 -7.45 5.64 5.77
CA GLU A 125 -8.21 5.73 4.53
C GLU A 125 -8.17 4.41 3.76
N ALA A 126 -9.21 4.17 2.93
CA ALA A 126 -9.22 3.07 1.96
C ALA A 126 -9.84 3.55 0.64
N LEU A 127 -9.06 3.46 -0.43
CA LEU A 127 -9.47 3.82 -1.78
C LEU A 127 -9.60 2.53 -2.59
N ALA A 128 -10.82 2.18 -2.99
CA ALA A 128 -11.08 0.94 -3.70
C ALA A 128 -11.64 1.16 -5.10
N LEU A 129 -11.16 0.36 -6.05
CA LEU A 129 -11.81 0.10 -7.31
C LEU A 129 -12.43 -1.29 -7.26
N VAL A 130 -13.71 -1.40 -7.60
CA VAL A 130 -14.43 -2.66 -7.61
C VAL A 130 -15.02 -2.93 -8.98
N TYR A 131 -15.02 -4.21 -9.37
CA TYR A 131 -15.71 -4.68 -10.55
C TYR A 131 -16.61 -5.85 -10.19
N PRO A 132 -17.89 -5.60 -9.91
CA PRO A 132 -18.91 -6.65 -9.81
C PRO A 132 -19.25 -7.18 -11.20
N VAL A 133 -19.00 -8.45 -11.46
CA VAL A 133 -19.27 -9.08 -12.79
C VAL A 133 -20.73 -8.88 -13.23
N ARG A 134 -21.67 -8.93 -12.28
CA ARG A 134 -23.10 -8.77 -12.56
C ARG A 134 -23.43 -7.37 -13.10
N GLU A 135 -22.73 -6.33 -12.64
CA GLU A 135 -22.94 -4.95 -13.06
C GLU A 135 -22.12 -4.60 -14.31
N ARG A 136 -21.07 -5.36 -14.61
CA ARG A 136 -20.13 -5.12 -15.72
C ARG A 136 -19.60 -3.69 -15.76
N LYS A 137 -19.40 -3.10 -14.58
CA LYS A 137 -19.02 -1.70 -14.38
C LYS A 137 -17.93 -1.60 -13.31
N VAL A 138 -16.89 -0.82 -13.60
CA VAL A 138 -15.91 -0.42 -12.58
C VAL A 138 -16.49 0.74 -11.78
N THR A 139 -16.42 0.63 -10.46
CA THR A 139 -16.88 1.67 -9.53
C THR A 139 -15.74 2.07 -8.60
N SER A 140 -15.59 3.38 -8.38
CA SER A 140 -14.60 3.99 -7.50
C SER A 140 -15.23 4.29 -6.13
N ILE A 141 -14.65 3.77 -5.05
CA ILE A 141 -15.06 4.03 -3.67
C ILE A 141 -13.96 4.85 -2.99
N VAL A 142 -14.27 6.09 -2.65
CA VAL A 142 -13.33 7.06 -2.08
C VAL A 142 -13.56 7.19 -0.58
N GLY A 143 -12.85 6.36 0.19
CA GLY A 143 -12.80 6.41 1.64
C GLY A 143 -11.64 7.30 2.14
N GLN A 144 -11.39 8.44 1.48
CA GLN A 144 -10.47 9.47 1.96
C GLN A 144 -11.15 10.30 3.05
N GLY A 145 -10.49 10.44 4.19
CA GLY A 145 -10.95 11.30 5.28
C GLY A 145 -11.03 12.77 4.88
N TRP A 146 -11.96 13.51 5.45
CA TRP A 146 -12.07 14.95 5.26
C TRP A 146 -11.58 15.74 6.47
N ALA A 147 -11.18 16.99 6.24
CA ALA A 147 -10.83 17.95 7.29
C ALA A 147 -12.08 18.31 8.12
N PRO A 148 -11.94 18.62 9.43
CA PRO A 148 -13.06 19.08 10.22
C PRO A 148 -13.66 20.39 9.66
N LYS A 149 -14.95 20.61 9.88
CA LYS A 149 -15.66 21.78 9.34
C LYS A 149 -15.17 23.12 9.88
N ALA A 150 -14.50 23.11 11.03
CA ALA A 150 -14.02 24.31 11.69
C ALA A 150 -12.72 24.88 11.10
N VAL A 151 -12.04 24.17 10.18
CA VAL A 151 -10.69 24.55 9.72
C VAL A 151 -10.64 25.01 8.27
N ASN A 152 -9.78 25.99 8.03
CA ASN A 152 -9.36 26.47 6.71
C ASN A 152 -7.93 27.03 6.81
N VAL A 153 -7.38 27.58 5.73
CA VAL A 153 -6.03 28.15 5.71
C VAL A 153 -5.87 29.22 6.81
N ASP A 154 -6.83 30.15 6.97
CA ASP A 154 -6.75 31.21 7.97
C ASP A 154 -6.78 30.68 9.40
N TRP A 155 -7.53 29.61 9.64
CA TRP A 155 -7.57 28.95 10.96
C TRP A 155 -6.19 28.48 11.40
N TYR A 156 -5.42 27.87 10.46
CA TYR A 156 -4.05 27.42 10.75
C TYR A 156 -3.08 28.59 10.91
N LEU A 157 -3.08 29.53 9.95
CA LEU A 157 -2.14 30.65 9.95
C LEU A 157 -2.32 31.57 11.16
N SER A 158 -3.56 31.91 11.53
CA SER A 158 -3.85 32.76 12.71
C SER A 158 -3.44 32.14 14.04
N ARG A 159 -3.37 30.79 14.11
CA ARG A 159 -2.98 30.02 15.30
C ARG A 159 -1.53 29.53 15.26
N LYS A 160 -0.77 29.90 14.23
CA LYS A 160 0.61 29.44 14.00
C LYS A 160 0.72 27.92 14.04
N LYS A 161 -0.28 27.22 13.48
CA LYS A 161 -0.34 25.76 13.36
C LYS A 161 0.14 25.32 11.98
N THR A 162 0.65 24.10 11.92
CA THR A 162 1.17 23.47 10.70
C THR A 162 0.45 22.14 10.41
N LEU A 163 0.72 21.58 9.24
CA LEU A 163 0.24 20.26 8.84
C LEU A 163 1.39 19.24 8.88
N ASP A 164 2.25 19.29 9.88
CA ASP A 164 3.53 18.56 9.95
C ASP A 164 3.43 17.02 10.09
N GLY A 165 2.26 16.48 9.86
CA GLY A 165 2.06 15.02 9.72
C GLY A 165 2.13 14.24 11.03
N ALA A 166 2.02 14.89 12.19
CA ALA A 166 1.97 14.25 13.49
C ALA A 166 0.99 14.96 14.45
N GLY A 167 0.40 14.21 15.36
CA GLY A 167 -0.54 14.73 16.34
C GLY A 167 -1.95 14.96 15.80
N LEU A 168 -2.63 15.98 16.31
CA LEU A 168 -4.05 16.22 16.02
C LEU A 168 -4.30 17.37 15.04
N ASP A 169 -3.29 18.22 14.77
CA ASP A 169 -3.44 19.34 13.85
C ASP A 169 -3.68 18.90 12.39
N PRO A 170 -2.92 17.94 11.82
CA PRO A 170 -3.17 17.44 10.47
C PRO A 170 -4.23 16.33 10.41
N ALA A 171 -4.98 16.12 11.48
CA ALA A 171 -5.93 15.00 11.54
C ALA A 171 -7.12 15.18 10.58
N VAL A 172 -7.60 14.08 10.04
CA VAL A 172 -8.82 13.98 9.23
C VAL A 172 -9.71 12.84 9.75
N VAL A 173 -11.00 12.89 9.45
CA VAL A 173 -11.95 11.85 9.88
C VAL A 173 -11.55 10.48 9.30
N PRO A 174 -11.56 9.39 10.08
CA PRO A 174 -11.31 8.05 9.58
C PRO A 174 -12.21 7.66 8.42
N GLY A 175 -11.65 7.14 7.33
CA GLY A 175 -12.41 6.80 6.13
C GLY A 175 -12.47 5.31 5.79
N ALA A 176 -11.49 4.53 6.27
CA ALA A 176 -11.32 3.12 5.90
C ALA A 176 -12.52 2.25 6.27
N VAL A 177 -13.04 2.39 7.49
CA VAL A 177 -14.19 1.60 7.98
C VAL A 177 -15.45 1.89 7.16
N HIS A 178 -15.70 3.16 6.81
CA HIS A 178 -16.87 3.51 6.01
C HIS A 178 -16.77 2.92 4.59
N ALA A 179 -15.61 3.01 3.94
CA ALA A 179 -15.38 2.43 2.62
C ALA A 179 -15.57 0.91 2.65
N ALA A 180 -14.97 0.22 3.63
CA ALA A 180 -15.10 -1.22 3.81
C ALA A 180 -16.57 -1.66 3.94
N LEU A 181 -17.32 -1.03 4.85
CA LEU A 181 -18.72 -1.39 5.08
C LEU A 181 -19.63 -0.98 3.91
N THR A 182 -19.29 0.07 3.14
CA THR A 182 -20.01 0.41 1.91
C THR A 182 -19.83 -0.67 0.83
N VAL A 183 -18.62 -1.21 0.68
CA VAL A 183 -18.35 -2.32 -0.25
C VAL A 183 -19.07 -3.58 0.20
N LEU A 184 -18.99 -3.94 1.47
CA LEU A 184 -19.66 -5.11 2.04
C LEU A 184 -21.18 -5.02 1.84
N GLU A 185 -21.78 -3.88 2.16
CA GLU A 185 -23.22 -3.63 2.03
C GLU A 185 -23.71 -3.87 0.60
N ARG A 186 -23.00 -3.31 -0.40
CA ARG A 186 -23.44 -3.28 -1.79
C ARG A 186 -23.16 -4.59 -2.55
N TRP A 187 -22.01 -5.19 -2.35
CA TRP A 187 -21.52 -6.28 -3.20
C TRP A 187 -21.10 -7.52 -2.43
N GLY A 188 -20.91 -7.42 -1.11
CA GLY A 188 -20.62 -8.57 -0.26
C GLY A 188 -21.84 -9.47 -0.06
N THR A 189 -21.59 -10.68 0.39
CA THR A 189 -22.60 -11.69 0.72
C THR A 189 -22.57 -12.07 2.20
N MET A 190 -21.47 -11.81 2.88
CA MET A 190 -21.24 -12.13 4.29
C MET A 190 -21.68 -11.02 5.25
N SER A 191 -21.69 -11.32 6.54
CA SER A 191 -21.97 -10.38 7.63
C SER A 191 -20.70 -9.60 8.04
N VAL A 192 -20.86 -8.52 8.81
CA VAL A 192 -19.73 -7.83 9.45
C VAL A 192 -18.99 -8.79 10.39
N GLU A 193 -19.74 -9.62 11.12
CA GLU A 193 -19.16 -10.63 12.00
C GLU A 193 -18.24 -11.57 11.24
N ASP A 194 -18.67 -12.12 10.10
CA ASP A 194 -17.88 -13.06 9.30
C ASP A 194 -16.55 -12.44 8.84
N VAL A 195 -16.59 -11.22 8.33
CA VAL A 195 -15.41 -10.56 7.76
C VAL A 195 -14.51 -9.89 8.80
N ALA A 196 -15.05 -9.50 9.97
CA ALA A 196 -14.26 -8.87 11.04
C ALA A 196 -13.67 -9.89 12.03
N THR A 197 -14.22 -11.11 12.12
CA THR A 197 -13.76 -12.15 13.08
C THR A 197 -12.25 -12.40 13.00
N PRO A 198 -11.61 -12.58 11.82
CA PRO A 198 -10.16 -12.79 11.77
C PRO A 198 -9.37 -11.61 12.38
N ALA A 199 -9.78 -10.37 12.10
CA ALA A 199 -9.15 -9.17 12.67
C ALA A 199 -9.31 -9.10 14.19
N ILE A 200 -10.50 -9.43 14.71
CA ILE A 200 -10.78 -9.51 16.14
C ILE A 200 -9.88 -10.56 16.79
N GLU A 201 -9.77 -11.74 16.19
CA GLU A 201 -8.92 -12.82 16.72
C GLU A 201 -7.44 -12.43 16.76
N TYR A 202 -6.90 -11.80 15.71
CA TYR A 202 -5.55 -11.27 15.74
C TYR A 202 -5.36 -10.23 16.85
N ALA A 203 -6.28 -9.31 17.01
CA ALA A 203 -6.17 -8.28 18.03
C ALA A 203 -6.26 -8.82 19.46
N GLU A 204 -7.09 -9.85 19.71
CA GLU A 204 -7.29 -10.45 21.05
C GLU A 204 -6.23 -11.49 21.42
N ARG A 205 -6.01 -12.47 20.53
CA ARG A 205 -5.06 -13.55 20.78
C ARG A 205 -3.62 -13.09 20.60
N GLY A 206 -3.43 -12.06 19.76
CA GLY A 206 -2.15 -11.49 19.40
C GLY A 206 -1.58 -12.07 18.12
N PHE A 207 -0.58 -11.36 17.59
CA PHE A 207 0.15 -11.72 16.39
C PHE A 207 1.64 -11.37 16.56
N PRO A 208 2.53 -12.00 15.79
CA PRO A 208 3.97 -11.71 15.89
C PRO A 208 4.29 -10.30 15.40
N MET A 209 5.06 -9.56 16.20
CA MET A 209 5.57 -8.22 15.85
C MET A 209 6.49 -8.32 14.63
N ARG A 210 6.17 -7.58 13.57
CA ARG A 210 7.01 -7.51 12.37
C ARG A 210 8.28 -6.68 12.62
N PRO A 211 9.40 -6.99 11.95
CA PRO A 211 10.62 -6.17 12.02
C PRO A 211 10.39 -4.70 11.62
N SER A 212 9.58 -4.43 10.59
CA SER A 212 9.23 -3.08 10.13
C SER A 212 8.41 -2.31 11.18
N THR A 213 7.41 -2.95 11.79
CA THR A 213 6.56 -2.36 12.83
C THR A 213 7.37 -2.07 14.10
N ALA A 214 8.24 -3.01 14.54
CA ALA A 214 9.13 -2.80 15.68
C ALA A 214 10.10 -1.62 15.43
N ARG A 215 10.61 -1.50 14.21
CA ARG A 215 11.44 -0.36 13.80
C ARG A 215 10.66 0.95 13.84
N ALA A 216 9.44 1.00 13.30
CA ALA A 216 8.59 2.18 13.33
C ALA A 216 8.30 2.64 14.77
N ILE A 217 7.99 1.71 15.68
CA ILE A 217 7.81 2.02 17.11
C ILE A 217 9.09 2.64 17.68
N ARG A 218 10.25 2.04 17.43
CA ARG A 218 11.55 2.52 17.93
C ARG A 218 11.87 3.94 17.42
N GLU A 219 11.66 4.19 16.14
CA GLU A 219 11.89 5.49 15.53
C GLU A 219 10.92 6.55 16.04
N GLN A 220 9.71 6.14 16.45
CA GLN A 220 8.66 7.02 16.95
C GLN A 220 8.58 7.13 18.48
N MET A 221 9.52 6.57 19.22
CA MET A 221 9.49 6.57 20.70
C MET A 221 9.28 7.94 21.30
N LYS A 222 9.91 8.99 20.76
CA LYS A 222 9.75 10.36 21.24
C LYS A 222 8.30 10.86 21.10
N PHE A 223 7.66 10.53 19.97
CA PHE A 223 6.25 10.88 19.72
C PHE A 223 5.32 10.00 20.58
N ILE A 224 5.54 8.69 20.63
CA ILE A 224 4.75 7.75 21.43
C ILE A 224 4.77 8.15 22.90
N ALA A 225 5.91 8.57 23.43
CA ALA A 225 6.06 8.99 24.82
C ALA A 225 5.26 10.24 25.20
N GLN A 226 4.87 11.08 24.22
CA GLN A 226 4.07 12.29 24.48
C GLN A 226 2.60 11.97 24.72
N TRP A 227 2.12 10.81 24.27
CA TRP A 227 0.71 10.42 24.32
C TRP A 227 0.49 9.21 25.21
N PRO A 228 -0.18 9.34 26.37
CA PRO A 228 -0.45 8.20 27.24
C PRO A 228 -1.16 7.05 26.55
N THR A 229 -2.10 7.34 25.64
CA THR A 229 -2.84 6.34 24.85
C THR A 229 -1.94 5.58 23.89
N ASN A 230 -1.00 6.24 23.21
CA ASN A 230 -0.01 5.61 22.36
C ASN A 230 0.95 4.71 23.16
N LYS A 231 1.40 5.17 24.34
CA LYS A 231 2.24 4.36 25.24
C LYS A 231 1.54 3.06 25.64
N ALA A 232 0.29 3.16 26.10
CA ALA A 232 -0.50 2.01 26.52
C ALA A 232 -0.78 1.03 25.35
N TYR A 233 -0.81 1.54 24.13
CA TYR A 233 -1.14 0.75 22.94
C TYR A 233 0.09 0.05 22.32
N TRP A 234 1.25 0.73 22.29
CA TRP A 234 2.43 0.28 21.55
C TRP A 234 3.54 -0.32 22.42
N LEU A 235 3.51 -0.11 23.72
CA LEU A 235 4.56 -0.55 24.63
C LEU A 235 4.04 -1.65 25.56
N LYS A 236 4.95 -2.46 26.08
CA LYS A 236 4.65 -3.42 27.14
C LYS A 236 4.26 -2.70 28.44
N PRO A 237 3.61 -3.35 29.39
CA PRO A 237 3.22 -2.75 30.67
C PRO A 237 4.38 -2.13 31.47
N ASP A 238 5.60 -2.66 31.31
CA ASP A 238 6.84 -2.15 31.91
C ASP A 238 7.43 -0.94 31.13
N GLY A 239 6.79 -0.53 30.03
CA GLY A 239 7.25 0.56 29.15
C GLY A 239 8.30 0.15 28.12
N SER A 240 8.71 -1.11 28.10
CA SER A 240 9.65 -1.61 27.10
C SER A 240 9.00 -1.85 25.74
N GLN A 241 9.80 -1.90 24.68
CA GLN A 241 9.36 -2.14 23.31
C GLN A 241 9.20 -3.64 23.02
N TYR A 242 8.24 -3.99 22.19
CA TYR A 242 8.17 -5.31 21.60
C TYR A 242 9.31 -5.54 20.62
N GLN A 243 9.94 -6.73 20.70
CA GLN A 243 10.95 -7.15 19.74
C GLN A 243 10.29 -7.89 18.55
N PRO A 244 10.95 -7.94 17.37
CA PRO A 244 10.48 -8.76 16.26
C PRO A 244 10.23 -10.22 16.69
N GLY A 245 9.07 -10.76 16.31
CA GLY A 245 8.63 -12.10 16.69
C GLY A 245 7.89 -12.20 18.03
N GLU A 246 7.98 -11.22 18.91
CA GLU A 246 7.16 -11.21 20.14
C GLU A 246 5.67 -10.98 19.80
N THR A 247 4.80 -11.59 20.59
CA THR A 247 3.35 -11.45 20.40
C THR A 247 2.85 -10.13 20.98
N ILE A 248 2.27 -9.29 20.12
CA ILE A 248 1.52 -8.09 20.53
C ILE A 248 0.02 -8.36 20.51
N LYS A 249 -0.71 -7.80 21.48
CA LYS A 249 -2.17 -7.82 21.57
C LYS A 249 -2.72 -6.39 21.56
N LEU A 250 -3.87 -6.20 20.92
CA LEU A 250 -4.52 -4.89 20.77
C LEU A 250 -5.96 -4.93 21.32
N PRO A 251 -6.14 -5.13 22.64
CA PRO A 251 -7.45 -5.41 23.22
C PRO A 251 -8.46 -4.26 23.06
N THR A 252 -7.99 -3.01 23.03
CA THR A 252 -8.85 -1.84 22.83
C THR A 252 -9.44 -1.82 21.41
N LEU A 253 -8.63 -2.15 20.39
CA LEU A 253 -9.09 -2.26 19.01
C LEU A 253 -10.05 -3.45 18.82
N ALA A 254 -9.74 -4.59 19.42
CA ALA A 254 -10.64 -5.76 19.42
C ALA A 254 -12.01 -5.41 19.98
N ARG A 255 -12.06 -4.70 21.11
CA ARG A 255 -13.30 -4.25 21.73
C ARG A 255 -14.10 -3.33 20.80
N THR A 256 -13.45 -2.42 20.11
CA THR A 256 -14.09 -1.53 19.12
C THR A 256 -14.71 -2.33 17.97
N LEU A 257 -14.01 -3.31 17.43
CA LEU A 257 -14.54 -4.18 16.38
C LEU A 257 -15.71 -5.03 16.89
N ARG A 258 -15.66 -5.55 18.13
CA ARG A 258 -16.79 -6.27 18.74
C ARG A 258 -18.01 -5.38 18.91
N ARG A 259 -17.85 -4.13 19.34
CA ARG A 259 -18.98 -3.17 19.42
C ARG A 259 -19.70 -3.01 18.07
N MET A 260 -18.95 -3.03 16.95
CA MET A 260 -19.56 -2.97 15.60
C MET A 260 -20.34 -4.26 15.29
N VAL A 261 -19.77 -5.44 15.59
CA VAL A 261 -20.45 -6.74 15.43
C VAL A 261 -21.71 -6.83 16.29
N GLU A 262 -21.67 -6.35 17.52
CA GLU A 262 -22.85 -6.29 18.42
C GLU A 262 -23.98 -5.43 17.82
N ALA A 263 -23.65 -4.30 17.21
CA ALA A 263 -24.66 -3.46 16.55
C ALA A 263 -25.28 -4.16 15.34
N GLU A 264 -24.48 -4.86 14.53
CA GLU A 264 -25.00 -5.71 13.46
C GLU A 264 -25.96 -6.79 14.00
N ARG A 265 -25.54 -7.53 15.02
CA ARG A 265 -26.35 -8.59 15.64
C ARG A 265 -27.67 -8.05 16.17
N ALA A 266 -27.66 -6.89 16.83
CA ALA A 266 -28.87 -6.23 17.33
C ALA A 266 -29.85 -5.82 16.20
N ALA A 267 -29.32 -5.56 15.00
CA ALA A 267 -30.12 -5.21 13.83
C ALA A 267 -30.47 -6.40 12.93
N LYS A 268 -30.06 -7.62 13.26
CA LYS A 268 -30.17 -8.82 12.41
C LYS A 268 -31.59 -9.10 11.90
N SER A 269 -32.61 -8.87 12.72
CA SER A 269 -34.01 -9.06 12.33
C SER A 269 -34.47 -8.16 11.19
N ARG A 270 -33.76 -7.04 10.92
CA ARG A 270 -34.04 -6.10 9.83
C ARG A 270 -33.33 -6.48 8.52
N GLY A 271 -32.56 -7.58 8.50
CA GLY A 271 -31.82 -8.09 7.35
C GLY A 271 -30.35 -7.66 7.33
N ARG A 272 -29.54 -8.29 6.45
CA ARG A 272 -28.08 -8.12 6.35
C ARG A 272 -27.67 -6.66 6.15
N ALA A 273 -28.24 -5.97 5.17
CA ALA A 273 -27.89 -4.58 4.88
C ALA A 273 -28.14 -3.66 6.08
N ALA A 274 -29.25 -3.81 6.78
CA ALA A 274 -29.55 -3.06 8.00
C ALA A 274 -28.56 -3.34 9.13
N GLY A 275 -28.07 -4.58 9.23
CA GLY A 275 -27.02 -4.95 10.18
C GLY A 275 -25.70 -4.24 9.88
N ILE A 276 -25.27 -4.22 8.61
CA ILE A 276 -24.04 -3.53 8.18
C ILE A 276 -24.13 -2.02 8.42
N VAL A 277 -25.29 -1.42 8.09
CA VAL A 277 -25.56 0.01 8.39
C VAL A 277 -25.46 0.28 9.89
N ALA A 278 -26.07 -0.57 10.74
CA ALA A 278 -26.00 -0.41 12.19
C ALA A 278 -24.57 -0.48 12.74
N ALA A 279 -23.72 -1.37 12.20
CA ALA A 279 -22.30 -1.43 12.54
C ALA A 279 -21.56 -0.15 12.13
N ARG A 280 -21.82 0.37 10.93
CA ARG A 280 -21.26 1.63 10.44
C ARG A 280 -21.70 2.83 11.30
N ASP A 281 -22.99 2.91 11.61
CA ASP A 281 -23.55 3.99 12.43
C ASP A 281 -23.00 3.97 13.84
N ARG A 282 -22.75 2.79 14.43
CA ARG A 282 -22.11 2.70 15.74
C ARG A 282 -20.70 3.31 15.73
N PHE A 283 -19.96 3.16 14.62
CA PHE A 283 -18.62 3.73 14.47
C PHE A 283 -18.66 5.26 14.25
N TYR A 284 -19.59 5.78 13.42
CA TYR A 284 -19.57 7.18 12.99
C TYR A 284 -20.54 8.09 13.75
N SER A 285 -21.62 7.54 14.33
CA SER A 285 -22.67 8.30 15.03
C SER A 285 -22.95 7.79 16.45
N GLY A 286 -22.50 6.57 16.74
CA GLY A 286 -22.75 5.88 18.00
C GLY A 286 -21.76 6.24 19.12
N ASP A 287 -21.61 5.28 20.02
CA ASP A 287 -20.74 5.39 21.20
C ASP A 287 -19.26 5.45 20.82
N ILE A 288 -18.82 4.75 19.73
CA ILE A 288 -17.43 4.79 19.26
C ILE A 288 -17.07 6.21 18.82
N ALA A 289 -17.93 6.87 18.02
CA ALA A 289 -17.72 8.26 17.61
C ALA A 289 -17.71 9.22 18.81
N ARG A 290 -18.63 9.03 19.77
CA ARG A 290 -18.67 9.87 20.97
C ARG A 290 -17.36 9.79 21.77
N ASP A 291 -16.81 8.59 21.94
CA ASP A 291 -15.54 8.37 22.65
C ASP A 291 -14.39 9.10 21.91
N MET A 292 -14.32 8.96 20.58
CA MET A 292 -13.31 9.63 19.76
C MET A 292 -13.42 11.16 19.83
N VAL A 293 -14.64 11.71 19.69
CA VAL A 293 -14.89 13.16 19.70
C VAL A 293 -14.62 13.75 21.10
N ALA A 294 -15.01 13.05 22.16
CA ALA A 294 -14.73 13.48 23.53
C ALA A 294 -13.21 13.63 23.76
N PHE A 295 -12.43 12.63 23.36
CA PHE A 295 -10.96 12.67 23.43
C PHE A 295 -10.35 13.82 22.63
N LEU A 296 -10.84 14.05 21.41
CA LEU A 296 -10.37 15.13 20.53
C LEU A 296 -10.65 16.52 21.14
N ARG A 297 -11.87 16.72 21.64
CA ARG A 297 -12.29 17.99 22.27
C ARG A 297 -11.52 18.30 23.56
N GLU A 298 -11.32 17.31 24.41
CA GLU A 298 -10.52 17.46 25.64
C GLU A 298 -9.11 18.00 25.34
N ARG A 299 -8.58 17.71 24.15
CA ARG A 299 -7.24 18.13 23.69
C ARG A 299 -7.25 19.33 22.75
N GLY A 300 -8.39 20.01 22.64
CA GLY A 300 -8.54 21.21 21.83
C GLY A 300 -8.43 21.01 20.33
N ALA A 301 -8.62 19.77 19.85
CA ALA A 301 -8.69 19.51 18.42
C ALA A 301 -10.03 19.99 17.84
N PRO A 302 -10.06 20.54 16.61
CA PRO A 302 -11.21 21.25 16.06
C PRO A 302 -12.29 20.32 15.48
N PHE A 303 -12.57 19.20 16.16
CA PHE A 303 -13.56 18.23 15.70
C PHE A 303 -14.88 18.32 16.46
N GLU A 304 -15.96 18.14 15.74
CA GLU A 304 -17.30 18.02 16.27
C GLU A 304 -17.94 16.66 15.92
N ALA A 305 -19.01 16.30 16.62
CA ALA A 305 -19.74 15.06 16.35
C ALA A 305 -20.25 15.00 14.91
N SER A 306 -20.65 16.12 14.32
CA SER A 306 -21.11 16.22 12.95
C SER A 306 -20.01 15.96 11.91
N ASP A 307 -18.72 16.13 12.24
CA ASP A 307 -17.63 15.77 11.33
C ASP A 307 -17.57 14.25 11.10
N PHE A 308 -17.93 13.46 12.11
CA PHE A 308 -18.02 12.02 12.03
C PHE A 308 -19.37 11.54 11.51
N SER A 309 -20.49 12.02 12.08
CA SER A 309 -21.82 11.50 11.77
C SER A 309 -22.30 11.84 10.34
N GLU A 310 -21.77 12.89 9.73
CA GLU A 310 -22.07 13.27 8.36
C GLU A 310 -21.04 12.73 7.36
N TYR A 311 -19.97 12.06 7.83
CA TYR A 311 -18.95 11.48 6.96
C TYR A 311 -19.51 10.31 6.14
N PHE A 312 -19.11 10.26 4.87
CA PHE A 312 -19.42 9.16 3.96
C PHE A 312 -18.26 8.91 2.99
N ALA A 313 -18.04 7.65 2.63
CA ALA A 313 -17.20 7.30 1.49
C ALA A 313 -17.96 7.60 0.20
N ARG A 314 -17.35 8.40 -0.69
CA ARG A 314 -17.99 8.74 -1.97
C ARG A 314 -17.93 7.56 -2.93
N ILE A 315 -18.95 7.44 -3.76
CA ILE A 315 -18.99 6.52 -4.88
C ILE A 315 -18.92 7.38 -6.14
N GLU A 316 -17.91 7.15 -6.97
CA GLU A 316 -17.60 7.98 -8.13
C GLU A 316 -17.37 7.13 -9.37
N GLU A 317 -17.56 7.72 -10.55
CA GLU A 317 -17.03 7.15 -11.78
C GLU A 317 -15.52 7.22 -11.79
N PRO A 318 -14.81 6.12 -12.12
CA PRO A 318 -13.36 6.12 -12.22
C PRO A 318 -12.91 6.92 -13.45
N ALA A 319 -11.74 7.56 -13.34
CA ALA A 319 -11.01 8.05 -14.50
C ALA A 319 -10.44 6.86 -15.28
N LYS A 320 -10.37 6.98 -16.61
CA LYS A 320 -9.84 5.93 -17.48
C LYS A 320 -9.18 6.48 -18.73
N THR A 321 -8.24 5.70 -19.26
CA THR A 321 -7.72 5.89 -20.61
C THR A 321 -7.48 4.56 -21.31
N THR A 322 -7.31 4.60 -22.61
CA THR A 322 -6.85 3.45 -23.39
C THR A 322 -5.34 3.51 -23.60
N TYR A 323 -4.70 2.36 -23.69
CA TYR A 323 -3.30 2.21 -24.03
C TYR A 323 -3.10 0.91 -24.81
N ARG A 324 -2.82 0.99 -26.10
CA ARG A 324 -2.56 -0.17 -26.98
C ARG A 324 -3.57 -1.32 -26.84
N GLY A 325 -4.88 -0.99 -26.79
CA GLY A 325 -5.96 -1.98 -26.66
C GLY A 325 -6.28 -2.39 -25.22
N TYR A 326 -5.58 -1.87 -24.23
CA TYR A 326 -5.93 -1.97 -22.82
C TYR A 326 -6.69 -0.74 -22.36
N THR A 327 -7.67 -0.91 -21.48
CA THR A 327 -8.32 0.21 -20.75
C THR A 327 -7.85 0.18 -19.31
N VAL A 328 -7.25 1.27 -18.84
CA VAL A 328 -6.75 1.41 -17.48
C VAL A 328 -7.66 2.35 -16.70
N TYR A 329 -8.19 1.87 -15.57
CA TYR A 329 -9.06 2.61 -14.66
C TYR A 329 -8.29 3.02 -13.42
N LYS A 330 -8.52 4.26 -12.97
CA LYS A 330 -7.97 4.86 -11.75
C LYS A 330 -9.06 5.64 -11.02
N HIS A 331 -8.84 6.02 -9.76
CA HIS A 331 -9.65 7.07 -9.13
C HIS A 331 -9.58 8.38 -9.92
N GLY A 332 -10.60 9.25 -9.72
CA GLY A 332 -10.63 10.57 -10.32
C GLY A 332 -9.57 11.52 -9.80
N PHE A 333 -9.65 12.78 -10.18
CA PHE A 333 -8.64 13.83 -9.96
C PHE A 333 -8.51 14.32 -8.50
N GLY A 334 -9.25 13.76 -7.56
CA GLY A 334 -8.94 13.82 -6.13
C GLY A 334 -7.74 12.96 -5.73
N SER A 335 -7.45 11.93 -6.54
CA SER A 335 -6.25 11.08 -6.45
C SER A 335 -5.13 11.59 -7.36
N GLN A 336 -3.90 11.13 -7.11
CA GLN A 336 -2.84 11.29 -8.10
C GLN A 336 -2.96 10.32 -9.30
N GLY A 337 -3.79 9.28 -9.22
CA GLY A 337 -3.90 8.22 -10.21
C GLY A 337 -4.01 8.65 -11.68
N PRO A 338 -4.73 9.72 -12.03
CA PRO A 338 -4.76 10.19 -13.41
C PRO A 338 -3.39 10.62 -13.97
N ALA A 339 -2.37 10.88 -13.15
CA ALA A 339 -1.01 11.13 -13.64
C ALA A 339 -0.43 9.90 -14.38
N LEU A 340 -0.73 8.69 -13.91
CA LEU A 340 -0.38 7.46 -14.63
C LEU A 340 -1.12 7.39 -15.97
N LEU A 341 -2.41 7.75 -16.01
CA LEU A 341 -3.20 7.75 -17.25
C LEU A 341 -2.63 8.76 -18.26
N GLN A 342 -2.22 9.96 -17.81
CA GLN A 342 -1.54 10.94 -18.66
C GLN A 342 -0.20 10.41 -19.17
N ALA A 343 0.61 9.80 -18.29
CA ALA A 343 1.88 9.21 -18.70
C ALA A 343 1.68 8.10 -19.75
N LEU A 344 0.67 7.24 -19.60
CA LEU A 344 0.32 6.24 -20.61
C LEU A 344 -0.06 6.86 -21.94
N ASN A 345 -0.86 7.95 -21.93
CA ASN A 345 -1.23 8.66 -23.16
C ASN A 345 -0.01 9.26 -23.88
N ILE A 346 0.97 9.78 -23.12
CA ILE A 346 2.23 10.29 -23.67
C ILE A 346 3.05 9.12 -24.22
N LEU A 347 3.21 8.04 -23.44
CA LEU A 347 4.04 6.88 -23.80
C LEU A 347 3.48 6.08 -24.99
N GLU A 348 2.18 6.16 -25.27
CA GLU A 348 1.58 5.50 -26.44
C GLU A 348 2.12 6.04 -27.78
N THR A 349 2.74 7.22 -27.77
CA THR A 349 3.37 7.83 -28.95
C THR A 349 4.79 7.29 -29.24
N PHE A 350 5.37 6.49 -28.35
CA PHE A 350 6.73 5.92 -28.48
C PHE A 350 6.68 4.41 -28.64
N ASP A 351 7.65 3.84 -29.34
CA ASP A 351 7.81 2.37 -29.42
C ASP A 351 8.68 1.86 -28.26
N LEU A 352 8.05 1.65 -27.10
CA LEU A 352 8.74 1.18 -25.90
C LEU A 352 9.30 -0.23 -26.05
N HIS A 353 8.64 -1.08 -26.85
CA HIS A 353 9.10 -2.44 -27.09
C HIS A 353 10.43 -2.43 -27.85
N ALA A 354 10.54 -1.63 -28.92
CA ALA A 354 11.78 -1.47 -29.68
C ALA A 354 12.91 -0.84 -28.87
N MET A 355 12.60 0.05 -27.90
CA MET A 355 13.61 0.58 -26.96
C MET A 355 14.21 -0.50 -26.05
N GLY A 356 13.44 -1.56 -25.74
CA GLY A 356 13.82 -2.62 -24.80
C GLY A 356 13.73 -2.21 -23.33
N TYR A 357 13.17 -3.12 -22.51
CA TYR A 357 13.01 -2.84 -21.07
C TYR A 357 14.37 -2.55 -20.41
N GLY A 358 14.42 -1.48 -19.63
CA GLY A 358 15.60 -1.12 -18.84
C GLY A 358 16.75 -0.48 -19.63
N SER A 359 16.59 -0.25 -20.94
CA SER A 359 17.54 0.57 -21.71
C SER A 359 17.53 2.02 -21.26
N ALA A 360 18.56 2.79 -21.58
CA ALA A 360 18.61 4.21 -21.27
C ALA A 360 17.47 4.99 -21.96
N ASP A 361 17.13 4.64 -23.21
CA ASP A 361 16.03 5.25 -23.96
C ASP A 361 14.69 5.00 -23.30
N TYR A 362 14.41 3.73 -22.92
CA TYR A 362 13.19 3.34 -22.22
C TYR A 362 13.04 4.08 -20.87
N LEU A 363 14.08 4.01 -20.02
CA LEU A 363 14.04 4.60 -18.69
C LEU A 363 13.94 6.13 -18.73
N HIS A 364 14.64 6.76 -19.67
CA HIS A 364 14.55 8.19 -19.90
C HIS A 364 13.14 8.60 -20.34
N THR A 365 12.58 7.94 -21.35
CA THR A 365 11.25 8.26 -21.91
C THR A 365 10.15 8.08 -20.85
N VAL A 366 10.18 6.98 -20.07
CA VAL A 366 9.25 6.75 -18.96
C VAL A 366 9.38 7.84 -17.89
N THR A 367 10.62 8.21 -17.53
CA THR A 367 10.90 9.27 -16.54
C THR A 367 10.37 10.63 -16.99
N GLU A 368 10.67 11.04 -18.23
CA GLU A 368 10.23 12.33 -18.77
C GLU A 368 8.70 12.40 -18.88
N SER A 369 8.04 11.31 -19.28
CA SER A 369 6.58 11.25 -19.31
C SER A 369 5.96 11.47 -17.92
N MET A 370 6.55 10.89 -16.88
CA MET A 370 6.09 11.08 -15.49
C MET A 370 6.35 12.50 -14.99
N LYS A 371 7.49 13.13 -15.35
CA LYS A 371 7.77 14.55 -15.01
C LYS A 371 6.68 15.48 -15.56
N LEU A 372 6.29 15.29 -16.80
CA LEU A 372 5.23 16.08 -17.45
C LEU A 372 3.88 15.87 -16.77
N ALA A 373 3.51 14.62 -16.49
CA ALA A 373 2.26 14.28 -15.80
C ALA A 373 2.22 14.85 -14.37
N TYR A 374 3.32 14.84 -13.64
CA TYR A 374 3.39 15.41 -12.30
C TYR A 374 3.31 16.93 -12.26
N ALA A 375 3.82 17.64 -13.28
CA ALA A 375 3.62 19.08 -13.37
C ALA A 375 2.12 19.43 -13.52
N ASP A 376 1.38 18.64 -14.29
CA ASP A 376 -0.07 18.77 -14.41
C ASP A 376 -0.80 18.36 -13.12
N ARG A 377 -0.36 17.26 -12.46
CA ARG A 377 -0.90 16.81 -11.18
C ARG A 377 -0.88 17.91 -10.13
N ASP A 378 0.27 18.53 -9.94
CA ASP A 378 0.47 19.56 -8.91
C ASP A 378 -0.30 20.84 -9.20
N SER A 379 -0.67 21.04 -10.45
CA SER A 379 -1.41 22.23 -10.91
C SER A 379 -2.93 22.05 -10.87
N TYR A 380 -3.44 20.86 -11.27
CA TYR A 380 -4.85 20.70 -11.62
C TYR A 380 -5.63 19.71 -10.73
N TYR A 381 -4.97 18.96 -9.82
CA TYR A 381 -5.65 17.92 -9.05
C TYR A 381 -6.03 18.42 -7.67
N ALA A 382 -7.28 18.19 -7.28
CA ALA A 382 -7.83 18.55 -5.97
C ALA A 382 -9.14 17.80 -5.69
N ASP A 383 -9.75 18.03 -4.53
CA ASP A 383 -11.08 17.50 -4.21
C ASP A 383 -12.13 18.04 -5.18
N GLN A 384 -12.73 17.12 -5.96
CA GLN A 384 -13.70 17.43 -7.00
C GLN A 384 -15.02 18.00 -6.47
N SER A 385 -15.26 17.97 -5.14
CA SER A 385 -16.38 18.67 -4.51
C SER A 385 -16.19 20.19 -4.45
N PHE A 386 -14.94 20.66 -4.54
CA PHE A 386 -14.59 22.09 -4.42
C PHE A 386 -13.95 22.67 -5.68
N VAL A 387 -13.25 21.81 -6.43
CA VAL A 387 -12.48 22.23 -7.60
C VAL A 387 -12.70 21.25 -8.74
N LYS A 388 -13.28 21.71 -9.82
CA LYS A 388 -13.47 20.89 -11.02
C LYS A 388 -12.19 20.90 -11.86
N SER A 389 -11.47 19.80 -11.87
CA SER A 389 -10.29 19.61 -12.71
C SER A 389 -10.68 19.52 -14.20
N PRO A 390 -9.86 20.01 -15.13
CA PRO A 390 -10.07 19.87 -16.59
C PRO A 390 -9.78 18.44 -17.05
N ALA A 391 -10.63 17.50 -16.62
CA ALA A 391 -10.41 16.06 -16.74
C ALA A 391 -10.35 15.56 -18.18
N GLU A 392 -11.25 16.06 -19.03
CA GLU A 392 -11.31 15.72 -20.44
C GLU A 392 -10.03 16.19 -21.16
N GLY A 393 -9.60 17.43 -20.91
CA GLY A 393 -8.41 18.00 -21.48
C GLY A 393 -7.14 17.26 -21.04
N LEU A 394 -7.00 16.99 -19.75
CA LEU A 394 -5.85 16.29 -19.18
C LEU A 394 -5.68 14.86 -19.74
N LEU A 395 -6.79 14.17 -20.04
CA LEU A 395 -6.78 12.80 -20.60
C LEU A 395 -6.91 12.77 -22.13
N SER A 396 -6.95 13.93 -22.80
CA SER A 396 -7.00 14.02 -24.25
C SER A 396 -5.74 13.45 -24.91
N LYS A 397 -5.92 12.59 -25.91
CA LYS A 397 -4.80 12.07 -26.72
C LYS A 397 -4.08 13.17 -27.52
N THR A 398 -4.80 14.22 -27.94
CA THR A 398 -4.21 15.37 -28.62
C THR A 398 -3.32 16.16 -27.67
N TYR A 399 -3.80 16.44 -26.46
CA TYR A 399 -2.96 17.05 -25.42
C TYR A 399 -1.72 16.21 -25.11
N ALA A 400 -1.87 14.90 -24.98
CA ALA A 400 -0.76 14.00 -24.73
C ALA A 400 0.32 14.05 -25.84
N LYS A 401 -0.07 14.20 -27.11
CA LYS A 401 0.88 14.39 -28.22
C LYS A 401 1.65 15.71 -28.10
N GLU A 402 0.99 16.81 -27.69
CA GLU A 402 1.70 18.07 -27.43
C GLU A 402 2.72 17.89 -26.27
N ARG A 403 2.35 17.17 -25.22
CA ARG A 403 3.25 16.89 -24.10
C ARG A 403 4.41 15.99 -24.52
N ALA A 404 4.16 14.96 -25.32
CA ALA A 404 5.18 14.04 -25.84
C ALA A 404 6.24 14.76 -26.68
N ALA A 405 5.84 15.75 -27.46
CA ALA A 405 6.75 16.55 -28.29
C ALA A 405 7.77 17.37 -27.46
N LEU A 406 7.57 17.52 -26.15
CA LEU A 406 8.52 18.19 -25.25
C LEU A 406 9.63 17.26 -24.75
N ILE A 407 9.54 15.97 -25.00
CA ILE A 407 10.56 15.00 -24.58
C ILE A 407 11.71 15.01 -25.57
N ASP A 408 12.86 15.58 -25.17
CA ASP A 408 14.10 15.47 -25.93
C ASP A 408 14.73 14.09 -25.63
N PRO A 409 14.94 13.23 -26.64
CA PRO A 409 15.47 11.89 -26.41
C PRO A 409 16.90 11.85 -25.86
N ARG A 410 17.64 12.97 -25.94
CA ARG A 410 19.03 13.05 -25.52
C ARG A 410 19.29 13.88 -24.27
N HIS A 411 18.31 14.69 -23.84
CA HIS A 411 18.50 15.60 -22.71
C HIS A 411 17.31 15.54 -21.72
N ALA A 412 17.63 15.33 -20.45
CA ALA A 412 16.66 15.38 -19.38
C ALA A 412 16.12 16.80 -19.19
N SER A 413 14.80 16.96 -19.18
CA SER A 413 14.17 18.24 -18.92
C SER A 413 14.54 18.78 -17.54
N ARG A 414 14.92 20.05 -17.48
CA ARG A 414 15.20 20.81 -16.26
C ARG A 414 14.07 21.78 -15.91
N SER A 415 12.94 21.68 -16.58
CA SER A 415 11.77 22.52 -16.31
C SER A 415 10.65 21.71 -15.65
N PHE A 416 9.90 22.37 -14.78
CA PHE A 416 8.69 21.82 -14.17
C PHE A 416 7.52 22.75 -14.50
N VAL A 417 6.90 22.52 -15.67
CA VAL A 417 5.88 23.39 -16.25
C VAL A 417 4.65 22.58 -16.64
N ALA A 418 3.50 22.98 -16.08
CA ALA A 418 2.21 22.41 -16.48
C ALA A 418 1.86 22.77 -17.92
N GLY A 419 1.18 21.89 -18.60
CA GLY A 419 0.60 22.19 -19.91
C GLY A 419 -0.68 23.01 -19.81
N ASP A 420 -1.37 23.16 -20.93
CA ASP A 420 -2.66 23.87 -21.03
C ASP A 420 -3.78 22.92 -21.49
N PRO A 421 -4.32 22.09 -20.58
CA PRO A 421 -5.39 21.15 -20.92
C PRO A 421 -6.72 21.86 -21.21
N LEU A 422 -6.88 23.14 -20.82
CA LEU A 422 -8.14 23.88 -20.99
C LEU A 422 -8.55 24.02 -22.45
N LYS A 423 -7.58 24.00 -23.37
CA LYS A 423 -7.82 23.99 -24.82
C LYS A 423 -8.63 22.79 -25.28
N TYR A 424 -8.53 21.68 -24.57
CA TYR A 424 -9.09 20.37 -24.91
C TYR A 424 -10.22 19.94 -23.95
N ASP A 425 -10.61 20.79 -23.01
CA ASP A 425 -11.68 20.53 -22.05
C ASP A 425 -12.96 21.25 -22.44
N THR A 426 -14.10 20.55 -22.42
CA THR A 426 -15.38 21.16 -22.78
C THR A 426 -16.05 21.83 -21.59
N ALA A 427 -15.75 21.39 -20.37
CA ALA A 427 -16.43 21.78 -19.15
C ALA A 427 -15.69 22.84 -18.33
N VAL A 428 -14.34 22.87 -18.40
CA VAL A 428 -13.50 23.78 -17.63
C VAL A 428 -12.74 24.69 -18.60
N LYS A 429 -13.09 26.00 -18.62
CA LYS A 429 -12.50 26.98 -19.53
C LYS A 429 -11.50 27.92 -18.86
N GLU A 430 -11.53 28.00 -17.53
CA GLU A 430 -10.67 28.88 -16.75
C GLU A 430 -10.07 28.13 -15.56
N TRP A 431 -8.87 28.51 -15.15
CA TRP A 431 -8.18 27.94 -14.01
C TRP A 431 -7.61 29.05 -13.11
N PRO A 432 -8.28 29.39 -12.01
CA PRO A 432 -7.88 30.52 -11.15
C PRO A 432 -6.77 30.18 -10.14
N TYR A 433 -6.32 28.92 -10.13
CA TYR A 433 -5.34 28.46 -9.15
C TYR A 433 -3.92 28.47 -9.72
N TRP A 434 -2.96 28.32 -8.82
CA TRP A 434 -1.55 28.21 -9.18
C TRP A 434 -1.31 27.06 -10.18
N LYS A 435 -0.39 27.31 -11.12
CA LYS A 435 0.14 26.30 -12.06
C LYS A 435 1.65 26.21 -11.95
N ALA A 436 2.18 25.01 -12.10
CA ALA A 436 3.62 24.78 -12.20
C ALA A 436 4.19 25.58 -13.40
N ASN A 437 5.17 26.43 -13.14
CA ASN A 437 5.82 27.26 -14.15
C ASN A 437 7.30 27.53 -13.79
N VAL A 438 8.01 26.49 -13.38
CA VAL A 438 9.45 26.57 -13.14
C VAL A 438 10.18 26.20 -14.43
N ARG A 439 10.68 27.22 -15.14
CA ARG A 439 11.37 27.03 -16.43
C ARG A 439 12.85 26.76 -16.26
N ASP A 440 13.46 27.23 -15.19
CA ASP A 440 14.83 26.98 -14.79
C ASP A 440 14.85 26.56 -13.32
N LEU A 441 15.31 25.35 -13.05
CA LEU A 441 15.36 24.79 -11.70
C LEU A 441 16.31 25.56 -10.77
N THR A 442 17.24 26.38 -11.29
CA THR A 442 18.10 27.23 -10.48
C THR A 442 17.34 28.40 -9.84
N THR A 443 16.17 28.74 -10.40
CA THR A 443 15.29 29.81 -9.91
C THR A 443 14.11 29.28 -9.09
N ALA A 444 14.03 27.95 -8.88
CA ALA A 444 12.96 27.35 -8.11
C ALA A 444 13.03 27.78 -6.64
N THR A 445 11.99 28.44 -6.16
CA THR A 445 11.84 28.82 -4.75
C THR A 445 11.23 27.67 -3.95
N ALA A 446 11.54 27.63 -2.64
CA ALA A 446 10.87 26.73 -1.71
C ALA A 446 9.34 27.02 -1.70
N PRO A 447 8.49 26.00 -1.48
CA PRO A 447 7.07 26.23 -1.25
C PRO A 447 6.83 27.14 -0.04
N LYS A 448 5.80 27.99 -0.06
CA LYS A 448 5.41 28.83 1.07
C LYS A 448 5.21 28.06 2.36
N ASP A 449 4.76 26.84 2.28
CA ASP A 449 4.57 25.94 3.41
C ASP A 449 5.92 25.54 4.05
N ALA A 450 6.98 25.40 3.25
CA ALA A 450 8.34 25.17 3.74
C ALA A 450 8.91 26.40 4.43
N ASP A 451 8.67 27.60 3.88
CA ASP A 451 9.05 28.87 4.50
C ASP A 451 8.33 29.09 5.83
N LEU A 452 7.03 28.73 5.90
CA LEU A 452 6.26 28.77 7.13
C LEU A 452 6.85 27.83 8.18
N LEU A 453 7.18 26.59 7.81
CA LEU A 453 7.79 25.62 8.71
C LEU A 453 9.12 26.13 9.28
N ALA A 454 10.00 26.65 8.43
CA ALA A 454 11.27 27.26 8.83
C ALA A 454 11.08 28.46 9.76
N SER A 455 10.09 29.32 9.48
CA SER A 455 9.77 30.50 10.31
C SER A 455 9.31 30.12 11.73
N LEU A 456 8.75 28.92 11.90
CA LEU A 456 8.31 28.38 13.18
C LEU A 456 9.42 27.61 13.93
N GLY A 457 10.65 27.55 13.37
CA GLY A 457 11.76 26.81 13.95
C GLY A 457 11.53 25.30 14.03
N ARG A 458 10.68 24.77 13.15
CA ARG A 458 10.33 23.35 13.10
C ARG A 458 11.10 22.67 11.95
N ASP A 459 11.70 21.56 12.27
CA ASP A 459 12.36 20.72 11.28
C ASP A 459 11.35 19.74 10.66
N SER A 460 11.37 19.59 9.34
CA SER A 460 10.57 18.60 8.62
C SER A 460 11.17 17.21 8.82
N GLY A 461 11.30 16.77 10.06
CA GLY A 461 11.82 15.44 10.37
C GLY A 461 11.07 14.41 9.53
N GLY A 462 11.68 14.02 8.40
CA GLY A 462 11.09 13.13 7.40
C GLY A 462 10.82 11.76 8.00
N VAL A 463 9.66 11.61 8.60
CA VAL A 463 9.23 10.31 9.12
C VAL A 463 8.69 9.49 7.96
N SER A 464 9.26 8.31 7.76
CA SER A 464 8.81 7.39 6.71
C SER A 464 7.37 6.96 6.98
N LYS A 465 6.44 7.41 6.16
CA LYS A 465 5.05 6.99 6.11
C LYS A 465 4.84 6.16 4.87
N ASP A 466 4.01 5.15 4.99
CA ASP A 466 3.82 4.24 3.88
C ASP A 466 2.36 3.76 3.75
N THR A 467 2.15 2.73 3.01
CA THR A 467 0.87 2.26 2.49
C THR A 467 0.95 0.76 2.32
N THR A 468 -0.17 0.09 2.17
CA THR A 468 -0.24 -1.29 1.67
C THR A 468 -1.21 -1.38 0.50
N HIS A 469 -1.35 -2.57 -0.08
CA HIS A 469 -2.26 -2.80 -1.20
C HIS A 469 -2.87 -4.20 -1.11
N ILE A 470 -4.10 -4.36 -1.58
CA ILE A 470 -4.86 -5.61 -1.59
C ILE A 470 -5.53 -5.74 -2.94
N ALA A 471 -5.16 -6.78 -3.69
CA ALA A 471 -5.77 -7.16 -4.97
C ALA A 471 -6.38 -8.55 -4.86
N ILE A 472 -7.64 -8.72 -5.25
CA ILE A 472 -8.38 -9.98 -5.18
C ILE A 472 -9.22 -10.17 -6.44
N VAL A 473 -9.18 -11.37 -6.99
CA VAL A 473 -10.10 -11.85 -8.03
C VAL A 473 -10.70 -13.17 -7.56
N ASP A 474 -12.01 -13.30 -7.54
CA ASP A 474 -12.68 -14.54 -7.18
C ASP A 474 -12.95 -15.46 -8.39
N LYS A 475 -13.58 -16.62 -8.11
CA LYS A 475 -13.91 -17.61 -9.13
C LYS A 475 -14.88 -17.10 -10.20
N ASP A 476 -15.75 -16.17 -9.84
CA ASP A 476 -16.77 -15.61 -10.73
C ASP A 476 -16.22 -14.43 -11.56
N GLY A 477 -15.00 -13.96 -11.25
CA GLY A 477 -14.34 -12.85 -11.92
C GLY A 477 -14.68 -11.47 -11.32
N ASN A 478 -15.31 -11.41 -10.13
CA ASN A 478 -15.40 -10.16 -9.39
C ASN A 478 -14.00 -9.71 -8.98
N ILE A 479 -13.76 -8.40 -9.02
CA ILE A 479 -12.46 -7.83 -8.66
C ILE A 479 -12.64 -6.81 -7.54
N PHE A 480 -11.82 -6.94 -6.51
CA PHE A 480 -11.64 -5.94 -5.46
C PHE A 480 -10.16 -5.52 -5.43
N ASP A 481 -9.92 -4.23 -5.58
CA ASP A 481 -8.60 -3.64 -5.62
C ASP A 481 -8.56 -2.39 -4.74
N VAL A 482 -7.78 -2.42 -3.64
CA VAL A 482 -7.78 -1.34 -2.65
C VAL A 482 -6.39 -0.97 -2.19
N THR A 483 -6.16 0.33 -2.04
CA THR A 483 -4.94 0.87 -1.46
C THR A 483 -5.28 1.57 -0.15
N PRO A 484 -5.22 0.88 1.02
CA PRO A 484 -5.42 1.49 2.33
C PRO A 484 -4.13 2.13 2.85
N SER A 485 -4.28 3.21 3.63
CA SER A 485 -3.16 3.98 4.20
C SER A 485 -3.65 4.84 5.36
N GLY A 486 -2.75 5.57 6.02
CA GLY A 486 -3.13 6.51 7.08
C GLY A 486 -3.33 5.88 8.45
N GLY A 487 -3.43 6.72 9.49
CA GLY A 487 -3.53 6.25 10.86
C GLY A 487 -2.28 5.49 11.34
N TRP A 488 -1.12 5.81 10.79
CA TRP A 488 0.15 5.12 11.04
C TRP A 488 0.65 5.30 12.48
N ILE A 489 1.43 4.35 12.98
CA ILE A 489 2.26 4.53 14.19
C ILE A 489 3.01 5.86 14.12
N THR A 490 3.46 6.21 12.95
CA THR A 490 4.14 7.45 12.62
C THR A 490 3.17 8.62 12.59
N GLY A 491 3.05 9.32 13.71
CA GLY A 491 2.30 10.57 13.84
C GLY A 491 0.82 10.41 14.24
N ALA A 492 0.22 9.23 14.19
CA ALA A 492 -1.15 9.03 14.64
C ALA A 492 -1.28 8.97 16.16
N VAL A 493 -2.29 9.65 16.67
CA VAL A 493 -2.69 9.59 18.09
C VAL A 493 -3.79 8.54 18.23
N ILE A 494 -3.62 7.61 19.15
CA ILE A 494 -4.66 6.65 19.52
C ILE A 494 -5.75 7.38 20.29
N LEU A 495 -6.98 7.36 19.76
CA LEU A 495 -8.11 8.12 20.31
C LEU A 495 -8.73 7.41 21.52
N GLY A 496 -8.34 7.83 22.70
CA GLY A 496 -8.86 7.29 23.97
C GLY A 496 -8.66 5.76 24.05
N ASP A 497 -9.72 5.08 24.47
CA ASP A 497 -9.76 3.61 24.67
C ASP A 497 -10.35 2.87 23.47
N THR A 498 -10.33 3.50 22.27
CA THR A 498 -10.88 2.90 21.05
C THR A 498 -9.89 2.03 20.29
N GLY A 499 -8.59 2.23 20.50
CA GLY A 499 -7.55 1.60 19.67
C GLY A 499 -7.49 2.14 18.23
N ILE A 500 -8.21 3.22 17.92
CA ILE A 500 -8.22 3.86 16.60
C ILE A 500 -7.12 4.91 16.55
N GLY A 501 -6.11 4.71 15.69
CA GLY A 501 -5.08 5.71 15.38
C GLY A 501 -5.62 6.75 14.39
N MET A 502 -5.72 8.02 14.81
CA MET A 502 -6.30 9.08 13.97
C MET A 502 -5.42 9.37 12.75
N SER A 503 -6.01 9.35 11.58
CA SER A 503 -5.28 9.70 10.35
C SER A 503 -4.79 11.13 10.37
N VAL A 504 -3.53 11.32 9.98
CA VAL A 504 -2.88 12.64 9.84
C VAL A 504 -2.76 13.06 8.36
N ARG A 505 -3.64 12.53 7.51
CA ARG A 505 -3.62 12.74 6.05
C ARG A 505 -3.86 14.21 5.64
N GLY A 506 -4.33 15.06 6.55
CA GLY A 506 -4.41 16.51 6.32
C GLY A 506 -3.08 17.16 5.94
N GLU A 507 -1.95 16.51 6.24
CA GLU A 507 -0.62 16.93 5.79
C GLU A 507 -0.46 17.01 4.26
N GLN A 508 -1.39 16.48 3.51
CA GLN A 508 -1.41 16.58 2.04
C GLN A 508 -2.13 17.84 1.53
N PHE A 509 -2.76 18.62 2.38
CA PHE A 509 -3.27 19.94 2.02
C PHE A 509 -2.15 20.98 1.97
N TRP A 510 -2.39 22.04 1.20
CA TRP A 510 -1.60 23.25 1.21
C TRP A 510 -2.18 24.32 2.14
N LEU A 511 -1.34 25.03 2.88
CA LEU A 511 -1.69 26.25 3.61
C LEU A 511 -1.51 27.52 2.73
N ASP A 512 -1.75 27.38 1.44
CA ASP A 512 -1.66 28.44 0.43
C ASP A 512 -3.00 28.55 -0.32
N LYS A 513 -3.69 29.68 -0.17
CA LYS A 513 -4.99 29.94 -0.80
C LYS A 513 -4.95 29.95 -2.32
N THR A 514 -3.77 30.09 -2.93
CA THR A 514 -3.62 30.03 -4.39
C THR A 514 -3.66 28.61 -4.93
N ARG A 515 -3.48 27.59 -4.08
CA ARG A 515 -3.48 26.18 -4.47
C ARG A 515 -4.88 25.62 -4.59
N ALA A 516 -5.13 24.81 -5.64
CA ALA A 516 -6.38 24.08 -5.78
C ALA A 516 -6.63 23.12 -4.60
N ASN A 517 -5.57 22.43 -4.15
CA ASN A 517 -5.59 21.48 -3.02
C ASN A 517 -5.33 22.16 -1.65
N GLN A 518 -5.76 23.42 -1.45
CA GLN A 518 -5.73 24.07 -0.14
C GLN A 518 -6.72 23.44 0.84
N ILE A 519 -6.45 23.53 2.14
CA ILE A 519 -7.38 23.04 3.16
C ILE A 519 -8.65 23.91 3.21
N ARG A 520 -9.81 23.25 3.23
CA ARG A 520 -11.15 23.85 3.35
C ARG A 520 -12.00 23.01 4.30
N PRO A 521 -13.05 23.57 4.92
CA PRO A 521 -14.01 22.80 5.70
C PRO A 521 -14.53 21.58 4.93
N ARG A 522 -14.38 20.40 5.53
CA ARG A 522 -14.85 19.12 4.92
C ARG A 522 -14.26 18.76 3.55
N ALA A 523 -13.17 19.42 3.14
CA ALA A 523 -12.43 18.99 1.96
C ALA A 523 -11.63 17.72 2.26
N ARG A 524 -11.46 16.90 1.23
CA ARG A 524 -10.53 15.79 1.22
C ARG A 524 -9.21 16.25 0.59
N PRO A 525 -8.06 16.00 1.20
CA PRO A 525 -6.80 16.33 0.55
C PRO A 525 -6.65 15.53 -0.74
N ARG A 526 -5.91 16.07 -1.72
CA ARG A 526 -5.46 15.24 -2.83
C ARG A 526 -4.61 14.09 -2.29
N TYR A 527 -5.02 12.88 -2.57
CA TYR A 527 -4.41 11.68 -1.98
C TYR A 527 -3.51 10.94 -2.98
N THR A 528 -2.49 10.26 -2.43
CA THR A 528 -1.53 9.47 -3.21
C THR A 528 -2.00 8.04 -3.50
N LEU A 529 -3.13 7.62 -2.94
CA LEU A 529 -3.65 6.26 -3.04
C LEU A 529 -4.25 6.01 -4.42
N THR A 530 -3.78 4.95 -5.11
CA THR A 530 -4.02 4.81 -6.54
C THR A 530 -4.09 3.35 -7.01
N PRO A 531 -5.06 2.56 -6.53
CA PRO A 531 -5.33 1.23 -7.09
C PRO A 531 -5.68 1.32 -8.58
N SER A 532 -5.57 0.23 -9.33
CA SER A 532 -5.78 0.23 -10.77
C SER A 532 -6.46 -1.05 -11.23
N LEU A 533 -7.51 -0.92 -12.06
CA LEU A 533 -8.06 -2.03 -12.81
C LEU A 533 -7.71 -1.90 -14.29
N VAL A 534 -7.35 -3.02 -14.91
CA VAL A 534 -6.97 -3.07 -16.33
C VAL A 534 -7.89 -4.05 -17.06
N PHE A 535 -8.35 -3.63 -18.22
CA PHE A 535 -9.17 -4.43 -19.13
C PHE A 535 -8.43 -4.62 -20.46
N LYS A 536 -8.62 -5.76 -21.10
CA LYS A 536 -8.22 -5.99 -22.49
C LYS A 536 -9.47 -6.07 -23.33
N GLY A 537 -9.73 -5.02 -24.14
CA GLY A 537 -11.05 -4.82 -24.75
C GLY A 537 -12.10 -4.58 -23.65
N ASP A 538 -13.16 -5.38 -23.64
CA ASP A 538 -14.26 -5.35 -22.66
C ASP A 538 -14.09 -6.36 -21.50
N ARG A 539 -13.00 -7.13 -21.48
CA ARG A 539 -12.75 -8.18 -20.48
C ARG A 539 -11.85 -7.67 -19.35
N PRO A 540 -12.24 -7.87 -18.07
CA PRO A 540 -11.37 -7.58 -16.97
C PRO A 540 -10.12 -8.46 -17.06
N MET A 541 -8.95 -7.85 -16.84
CA MET A 541 -7.68 -8.56 -16.95
C MET A 541 -6.85 -8.52 -15.67
N MET A 542 -6.78 -7.38 -14.98
CA MET A 542 -5.81 -7.23 -13.91
C MET A 542 -6.27 -6.22 -12.86
N ALA A 543 -6.03 -6.56 -11.58
CA ALA A 543 -5.97 -5.65 -10.44
C ALA A 543 -4.51 -5.43 -10.09
N ILE A 544 -4.06 -4.18 -9.97
CA ILE A 544 -2.66 -3.84 -9.72
C ILE A 544 -2.53 -2.57 -8.89
N GLY A 545 -1.70 -2.63 -7.85
CA GLY A 545 -1.37 -1.47 -7.05
C GLY A 545 -0.09 -1.68 -6.24
N THR A 546 0.27 -0.69 -5.44
CA THR A 546 1.51 -0.67 -4.66
C THR A 546 1.42 0.35 -3.52
N PRO A 547 2.15 0.17 -2.42
CA PRO A 547 2.50 1.28 -1.52
C PRO A 547 3.53 2.24 -2.16
N GLY A 548 3.87 3.35 -1.45
CA GLY A 548 5.00 4.20 -1.80
C GLY A 548 4.69 5.69 -2.00
N GLY A 549 3.59 6.21 -1.47
CA GLY A 549 3.27 7.64 -1.54
C GLY A 549 3.25 8.17 -2.99
N ASP A 550 4.00 9.24 -3.28
CA ASP A 550 4.13 9.81 -4.62
C ASP A 550 4.72 8.84 -5.67
N ASN A 551 5.40 7.79 -5.22
CA ASN A 551 6.02 6.81 -6.12
C ASN A 551 5.04 5.73 -6.61
N GLN A 552 3.82 5.68 -6.10
CA GLN A 552 2.85 4.63 -6.46
C GLN A 552 2.61 4.55 -7.96
N ASP A 553 2.30 5.68 -8.61
CA ASP A 553 2.03 5.69 -10.05
C ASP A 553 3.26 5.31 -10.88
N GLN A 554 4.46 5.70 -10.47
CA GLN A 554 5.71 5.31 -11.16
C GLN A 554 5.96 3.80 -11.06
N THR A 555 5.72 3.21 -9.90
CA THR A 555 5.87 1.77 -9.66
C THR A 555 4.82 0.98 -10.45
N ILE A 556 3.55 1.40 -10.39
CA ILE A 556 2.46 0.75 -11.14
C ILE A 556 2.68 0.87 -12.64
N LEU A 557 3.09 2.04 -13.13
CA LEU A 557 3.37 2.26 -14.55
C LEU A 557 4.44 1.29 -15.07
N GLN A 558 5.59 1.20 -14.39
CA GLN A 558 6.68 0.32 -14.82
C GLN A 558 6.31 -1.17 -14.69
N ALA A 559 5.56 -1.56 -13.65
CA ALA A 559 5.05 -2.92 -13.52
C ALA A 559 4.03 -3.25 -14.62
N PHE A 560 3.10 -2.34 -14.90
CA PHE A 560 2.12 -2.47 -15.98
C PHE A 560 2.82 -2.61 -17.34
N LEU A 561 3.75 -1.70 -17.68
CA LEU A 561 4.51 -1.76 -18.93
C LEU A 561 5.33 -3.05 -19.03
N SER A 562 5.97 -3.50 -17.95
CA SER A 562 6.67 -4.78 -17.91
C SER A 562 5.75 -5.96 -18.23
N ILE A 563 4.51 -5.91 -17.75
CA ILE A 563 3.53 -6.98 -17.99
C ILE A 563 3.01 -6.94 -19.44
N VAL A 564 2.60 -5.78 -19.95
CA VAL A 564 1.85 -5.71 -21.21
C VAL A 564 2.74 -5.55 -22.45
N GLU A 565 3.87 -4.82 -22.34
CA GLU A 565 4.80 -4.58 -23.45
C GLU A 565 5.77 -5.77 -23.65
N PHE A 566 6.09 -6.48 -22.56
CA PHE A 566 7.11 -7.52 -22.54
C PHE A 566 6.55 -8.87 -22.07
N TRP A 567 5.33 -9.21 -22.53
CA TRP A 567 4.60 -10.43 -22.14
C TRP A 567 5.44 -11.70 -22.30
N GLY A 568 6.14 -11.85 -23.42
CA GLY A 568 6.95 -13.04 -23.71
C GLY A 568 8.10 -13.28 -22.74
N ASP A 569 8.58 -12.25 -22.08
CA ASP A 569 9.77 -12.35 -21.20
C ASP A 569 9.45 -12.95 -19.83
N TRP A 570 8.19 -12.88 -19.38
CA TRP A 570 7.82 -13.32 -18.03
C TRP A 570 6.81 -14.46 -17.98
N TYR A 571 6.00 -14.64 -19.04
CA TYR A 571 4.95 -15.66 -19.03
C TYR A 571 5.54 -17.07 -18.92
N PRO A 572 5.00 -17.98 -18.06
CA PRO A 572 3.82 -17.78 -17.20
C PRO A 572 4.14 -17.31 -15.75
N ASN A 573 5.34 -16.86 -15.43
CA ASN A 573 5.69 -16.44 -14.08
C ASN A 573 5.63 -14.91 -13.93
N LEU A 574 4.49 -14.41 -13.42
CA LEU A 574 4.25 -12.98 -13.20
C LEU A 574 5.30 -12.30 -12.31
N HIS A 575 5.96 -13.03 -11.38
CA HIS A 575 7.00 -12.48 -10.54
C HIS A 575 8.19 -11.96 -11.35
N LYS A 576 8.54 -12.58 -12.48
CA LYS A 576 9.60 -12.07 -13.36
C LYS A 576 9.33 -10.64 -13.83
N ALA A 577 8.08 -10.29 -14.14
CA ALA A 577 7.72 -8.92 -14.51
C ALA A 577 7.85 -7.94 -13.35
N LEU A 578 7.52 -8.39 -12.12
CA LEU A 578 7.54 -7.55 -10.92
C LEU A 578 8.93 -7.36 -10.32
N GLU A 579 9.84 -8.30 -10.57
CA GLU A 579 11.22 -8.29 -10.07
C GLU A 579 12.16 -7.41 -10.91
N ARG A 580 11.74 -6.97 -12.09
CA ARG A 580 12.55 -6.12 -12.97
C ARG A 580 13.01 -4.84 -12.28
N PRO A 581 14.25 -4.40 -12.54
CA PRO A 581 14.79 -3.16 -11.97
C PRO A 581 13.96 -1.94 -12.38
N ARG A 582 13.84 -0.97 -11.47
CA ARG A 582 13.02 0.22 -11.65
C ARG A 582 13.80 1.51 -11.43
N VAL A 583 13.18 2.59 -11.87
CA VAL A 583 13.62 3.95 -11.58
C VAL A 583 12.50 4.75 -10.90
N GLN A 584 12.86 5.79 -10.16
CA GLN A 584 11.90 6.74 -9.57
C GLN A 584 12.45 8.16 -9.64
N THR A 585 11.67 9.07 -10.21
CA THR A 585 11.98 10.49 -10.16
C THR A 585 11.28 11.17 -8.99
N SER A 586 11.91 12.20 -8.42
CA SER A 586 11.28 13.13 -7.47
C SER A 586 11.08 14.51 -8.10
N HIS A 587 11.05 14.62 -9.42
CA HIS A 587 10.90 15.88 -10.15
C HIS A 587 9.48 16.46 -10.04
N PHE A 588 9.05 16.74 -8.81
CA PHE A 588 7.73 17.28 -8.45
C PHE A 588 7.78 17.90 -7.03
N TYR A 589 6.72 18.62 -6.62
CA TYR A 589 6.47 18.94 -5.22
C TYR A 589 5.87 17.72 -4.52
N GLY A 590 6.48 17.28 -3.41
CA GLY A 590 5.99 16.16 -2.61
C GLY A 590 4.55 16.37 -2.15
N SER A 591 3.74 15.31 -2.11
CA SER A 591 2.35 15.39 -1.66
C SER A 591 2.21 15.66 -0.17
N PHE A 592 3.25 15.40 0.61
CA PHE A 592 3.25 15.51 2.07
C PHE A 592 3.92 16.81 2.51
N TRP A 593 3.37 17.42 3.56
CA TRP A 593 3.97 18.60 4.18
C TRP A 593 5.47 18.41 4.48
N PRO A 594 6.34 19.37 4.23
CA PRO A 594 6.13 20.73 3.71
C PRO A 594 6.20 20.83 2.18
N HIS A 595 5.86 19.78 1.45
CA HIS A 595 5.83 19.73 -0.02
C HIS A 595 7.19 19.99 -0.68
N SER A 596 8.26 19.47 -0.08
CA SER A 596 9.63 19.64 -0.59
C SER A 596 9.78 19.15 -2.02
N ALA A 597 10.46 19.89 -2.87
CA ALA A 597 10.73 19.51 -4.25
C ALA A 597 12.02 18.71 -4.37
N GLY A 598 11.98 17.67 -5.19
CA GLY A 598 13.15 16.86 -5.54
C GLY A 598 13.54 17.00 -7.01
N PHE A 599 13.53 18.23 -7.53
CA PHE A 599 13.72 18.47 -8.96
C PHE A 599 14.98 17.85 -9.53
N ASN A 600 14.86 17.30 -10.74
CA ASN A 600 15.88 16.60 -11.52
C ASN A 600 16.50 15.34 -10.86
N LYS A 601 16.05 14.91 -9.69
CA LYS A 601 16.53 13.69 -9.06
C LYS A 601 15.91 12.45 -9.70
N LEU A 602 16.76 11.45 -9.98
CA LEU A 602 16.37 10.15 -10.50
C LEU A 602 17.09 9.06 -9.70
N ALA A 603 16.34 8.27 -8.96
CA ALA A 603 16.88 7.06 -8.31
C ALA A 603 16.78 5.88 -9.28
N VAL A 604 17.84 5.06 -9.35
CA VAL A 604 17.89 3.82 -10.14
C VAL A 604 18.27 2.65 -9.25
N GLU A 605 17.72 1.47 -9.47
CA GLU A 605 18.09 0.27 -8.73
C GLU A 605 19.43 -0.30 -9.16
N GLY A 606 20.13 -0.95 -8.22
CA GLY A 606 21.50 -1.44 -8.40
C GLY A 606 21.66 -2.52 -9.48
N ALA A 607 20.58 -3.19 -9.87
CA ALA A 607 20.59 -4.16 -10.97
C ALA A 607 20.59 -3.50 -12.37
N ILE A 608 20.39 -2.17 -12.48
CA ILE A 608 20.52 -1.43 -13.74
C ILE A 608 22.00 -1.37 -14.12
N PRO A 609 22.38 -1.77 -15.34
CA PRO A 609 23.77 -1.81 -15.79
C PRO A 609 24.47 -0.44 -15.71
N ASP A 610 25.78 -0.44 -15.44
CA ASP A 610 26.58 0.79 -15.34
C ASP A 610 26.56 1.63 -16.63
N ALA A 611 26.54 1.00 -17.79
CA ALA A 611 26.41 1.70 -19.07
C ALA A 611 25.11 2.52 -19.13
N VAL A 612 23.98 1.96 -18.72
CA VAL A 612 22.67 2.63 -18.67
C VAL A 612 22.68 3.75 -17.62
N TYR A 613 23.22 3.48 -16.44
CA TYR A 613 23.37 4.50 -15.38
C TYR A 613 24.17 5.71 -15.87
N ASN A 614 25.32 5.47 -16.51
CA ASN A 614 26.19 6.53 -17.01
C ASN A 614 25.53 7.31 -18.16
N GLU A 615 24.80 6.63 -19.03
CA GLU A 615 24.06 7.24 -20.12
C GLU A 615 22.94 8.17 -19.60
N LEU A 616 22.15 7.73 -18.61
CA LEU A 616 21.13 8.57 -17.96
C LEU A 616 21.75 9.82 -17.33
N LYS A 617 22.93 9.67 -16.72
CA LYS A 617 23.69 10.79 -16.15
C LYS A 617 24.20 11.74 -17.25
N ALA A 618 24.69 11.21 -18.38
CA ALA A 618 25.14 11.99 -19.52
C ALA A 618 24.00 12.81 -20.16
N ARG A 619 22.77 12.27 -20.15
CA ARG A 619 21.55 13.00 -20.56
C ARG A 619 21.15 14.12 -19.58
N GLY A 620 21.82 14.24 -18.45
CA GLY A 620 21.60 15.35 -17.51
C GLY A 620 20.66 15.03 -16.34
N HIS A 621 20.23 13.77 -16.15
CA HIS A 621 19.56 13.36 -14.91
C HIS A 621 20.53 13.42 -13.73
N ASN A 622 20.06 13.89 -12.57
CA ASN A 622 20.80 13.78 -11.31
C ASN A 622 20.53 12.39 -10.71
N VAL A 623 21.33 11.42 -11.16
CA VAL A 623 21.11 10.00 -10.89
C VAL A 623 21.77 9.58 -9.59
N SER A 624 21.01 8.89 -8.72
CA SER A 624 21.50 8.17 -7.53
C SER A 624 21.21 6.68 -7.66
N ARG A 625 22.13 5.84 -7.18
CA ARG A 625 21.96 4.39 -7.22
C ARG A 625 21.52 3.87 -5.85
N LEU A 626 20.46 3.06 -5.84
CA LEU A 626 19.97 2.31 -4.69
C LEU A 626 20.47 0.86 -4.73
N PRO A 627 20.42 0.11 -3.64
CA PRO A 627 20.61 -1.35 -3.68
C PRO A 627 19.66 -2.03 -4.68
N ALA A 628 19.96 -3.24 -5.09
CA ALA A 628 19.00 -4.09 -5.78
C ALA A 628 17.74 -4.24 -4.91
N PHE A 629 16.55 -4.15 -5.53
CA PHE A 629 15.26 -4.10 -4.82
C PHE A 629 15.15 -2.98 -3.75
N GLY A 630 15.96 -1.93 -3.87
CA GLY A 630 15.97 -0.81 -2.91
C GLY A 630 14.93 0.27 -3.17
N MET A 631 14.13 0.15 -4.24
CA MET A 631 13.09 1.11 -4.57
C MET A 631 11.90 0.99 -3.62
N SER A 632 11.25 2.12 -3.32
CA SER A 632 10.00 2.11 -2.56
C SER A 632 8.88 1.46 -3.39
N GLY A 633 7.93 0.85 -2.71
CA GLY A 633 6.82 0.15 -3.36
C GLY A 633 6.97 -1.38 -3.30
N CYS A 634 5.84 -2.03 -3.45
CA CYS A 634 5.70 -3.48 -3.48
C CYS A 634 4.48 -3.78 -4.34
N ALA A 635 4.67 -3.93 -5.64
CA ALA A 635 3.56 -4.18 -6.54
C ALA A 635 2.88 -5.52 -6.19
N THR A 636 1.58 -5.46 -5.94
CA THR A 636 0.73 -6.63 -5.79
C THR A 636 -0.23 -6.68 -6.96
N VAL A 637 -0.34 -7.83 -7.57
CA VAL A 637 -1.08 -8.03 -8.82
C VAL A 637 -1.86 -9.33 -8.76
N VAL A 638 -3.12 -9.27 -9.18
CA VAL A 638 -3.89 -10.47 -9.55
C VAL A 638 -4.39 -10.26 -10.97
N MET A 639 -4.11 -11.22 -11.83
CA MET A 639 -4.44 -11.14 -13.24
C MET A 639 -5.29 -12.35 -13.66
N ILE A 640 -6.23 -12.14 -14.56
CA ILE A 640 -6.96 -13.18 -15.28
C ILE A 640 -6.24 -13.37 -16.61
N ASP A 641 -5.67 -14.53 -16.84
CA ASP A 641 -5.02 -14.83 -18.10
C ASP A 641 -6.07 -14.87 -19.22
N PRO A 642 -5.92 -14.02 -20.24
CA PRO A 642 -6.93 -13.93 -21.32
C PRO A 642 -7.02 -15.18 -22.17
N ALA A 643 -5.99 -16.05 -22.18
CA ALA A 643 -5.95 -17.26 -22.98
C ALA A 643 -6.61 -18.44 -22.25
N THR A 644 -6.35 -18.60 -20.96
CA THR A 644 -6.78 -19.79 -20.19
C THR A 644 -7.89 -19.50 -19.18
N GLY A 645 -8.09 -18.22 -18.81
CA GLY A 645 -8.97 -17.83 -17.72
C GLY A 645 -8.42 -18.07 -16.31
N ASN A 646 -7.21 -18.64 -16.19
CA ASN A 646 -6.56 -18.86 -14.91
C ASN A 646 -6.19 -17.53 -14.24
N ARG A 647 -6.14 -17.52 -12.89
CA ARG A 647 -5.70 -16.39 -12.10
C ARG A 647 -4.21 -16.52 -11.84
N PHE A 648 -3.44 -15.54 -12.25
CA PHE A 648 -2.06 -15.37 -11.84
C PHE A 648 -2.00 -14.35 -10.72
N ALA A 649 -1.30 -14.69 -9.64
CA ALA A 649 -1.07 -13.77 -8.55
C ALA A 649 0.44 -13.49 -8.40
N GLY A 650 0.80 -12.22 -8.25
CA GLY A 650 2.19 -11.79 -8.12
C GLY A 650 2.36 -10.85 -6.94
N ALA A 651 3.45 -11.01 -6.22
CA ALA A 651 3.86 -10.14 -5.12
C ALA A 651 5.33 -9.78 -5.27
N ASP A 652 5.61 -8.49 -5.36
CA ASP A 652 6.94 -7.92 -5.49
C ASP A 652 7.82 -8.29 -4.28
N PRO A 653 9.06 -8.75 -4.46
CA PRO A 653 9.93 -9.15 -3.36
C PRO A 653 10.54 -7.98 -2.57
N ARG A 654 10.31 -6.72 -2.97
CA ARG A 654 10.87 -5.55 -2.30
C ARG A 654 10.38 -5.34 -0.87
N ARG A 655 9.28 -6.03 -0.49
CA ARG A 655 8.70 -6.02 0.87
C ARG A 655 8.07 -7.37 1.22
N ASP A 656 7.33 -7.41 2.34
CA ASP A 656 6.66 -8.60 2.88
C ASP A 656 5.40 -9.01 2.10
N CYS A 657 5.20 -8.48 0.89
CA CYS A 657 4.03 -8.79 0.06
C CYS A 657 3.96 -10.28 -0.28
N TYR A 658 2.74 -10.81 -0.29
CA TYR A 658 2.51 -12.22 -0.52
C TYR A 658 1.32 -12.48 -1.45
N ALA A 659 1.40 -13.56 -2.25
CA ALA A 659 0.38 -13.92 -3.21
C ALA A 659 0.00 -15.39 -3.10
N ILE A 660 -1.28 -15.69 -3.30
CA ILE A 660 -1.85 -17.04 -3.39
C ILE A 660 -2.83 -17.07 -4.55
N ALA A 661 -2.83 -18.16 -5.31
CA ALA A 661 -3.89 -18.49 -6.26
C ALA A 661 -4.27 -19.98 -6.11
N TYR A 662 -5.54 -20.34 -6.42
CA TYR A 662 -6.06 -21.69 -6.22
C TYR A 662 -7.08 -22.09 -7.28
#